data_146954889432ced9baff417937688f32
#
_entry.id   146954889432ced9baff417937688f32
#
_cell.length_a   1.000
_cell.length_b   1.000
_cell.length_c   1.000
_cell.angle_alpha   90.00
_cell.angle_beta   90.00
_cell.angle_gamma   90.00
#
_symmetry.space_group_name_H-M   'P 1'
#
loop_
_entity.id
_entity.type
_entity.pdbx_description
1 polymer ?
#
loop_
_entity_poly.entity_id
_entity_poly.type
_entity_poly.pdbx_seq_one_letter_code
_entity_poly.pdbx_strand_id
1 'polypeptide(L)'
;MTLRKLFMGGLSLFAAQILIQSCAEKPQNQLGKGSITNVIAALTPAEKIGLTVGDGKFLPTVASPTTEQGTGIIIANQNSKLVVPRLLIGSSALTDGPSGVNRDPHPAGAKDYLYSTAFPTSTCLAATWNTEMVEKVGKALGNEALEYDYDLILMPALNLHRNPKCGRNFEYFSEDPLLSGKAAAAMVNGVQSNGVGATLKHFLANNQETNRRTYNAVVSQRALREIYLRGFEIAVKESKPAAIMTSYNKLNGFYTAETPELLNDIVRKEWGFNGLFMTDFDGYGSAVAKVRAGNNMLMGGNMDEVKELTAAFKDKSLDESTLSKNLVYNMKLKLNSPRSKGFKPSMKPNLEAHASISREAASEGMVLLKNEKNALPLVGVKSVALFGKISYYLIEAGTGSGSIRSNKYAISLNDGLKAAGYQISKDLEDTYTAFNAKIMSDNLVPDYFNNPFMLAANGVKDGKAPPHFKKRLIPFHDELELTKDQIAKEVPNSDVAVITLGRSGGEGYENGYFPSSLNEINLVRNVCDAYHAVGKKVVVVLNVGGVCETASWRDYPDAILLAWQPGQEGGYAIADVLKGAVNPSGKLPDSFPLKVEDVPSAKSFPGEPSDNPVNSFYNEGIYTGYRYYDSFKVPVAYEFGFGLSYTTFEYSGLKLSSNNFEGKLTVSVMVKNSGKVAGKEVVQLFLSAPDVEMEKPVQELKGFAKTKLLQPGEVQQLSFDLDTRSLSSFRSGISSWVADKGDYQVRIGASSKDIRLTATFNLPTDITVEKVHDVIYPNFAMKELSRINR
;
A
#
# COMPACT_ATOMS: atom_id res chain seq x y z
N MET A 1 11.49 30.37 -81.80
CA MET A 1 12.09 29.85 -80.50
C MET A 1 11.40 30.51 -79.33
N THR A 2 10.88 29.83 -78.43
CA THR A 2 10.14 30.26 -77.25
C THR A 2 8.62 30.14 -77.31
N LEU A 3 8.13 28.93 -77.02
CA LEU A 3 6.76 28.67 -76.44
C LEU A 3 6.59 27.17 -76.15
N ARG A 4 7.41 26.65 -75.24
CA ARG A 4 7.29 25.23 -74.80
C ARG A 4 7.81 24.93 -73.40
N LYS A 5 7.68 25.91 -72.50
CA LYS A 5 8.07 25.67 -71.07
C LYS A 5 7.05 26.14 -70.04
N LEU A 6 5.77 26.22 -70.34
CA LEU A 6 4.75 26.67 -69.39
C LEU A 6 3.57 25.66 -69.10
N PHE A 7 3.72 24.39 -69.51
CA PHE A 7 2.62 23.43 -69.31
C PHE A 7 2.96 22.17 -68.52
N MET A 8 4.12 22.12 -67.86
CA MET A 8 4.47 20.94 -66.98
C MET A 8 4.53 21.22 -65.51
N GLY A 9 4.24 22.45 -65.08
CA GLY A 9 4.25 22.81 -63.61
C GLY A 9 2.89 22.75 -62.95
N GLY A 10 1.80 22.60 -63.72
CA GLY A 10 0.44 22.65 -63.16
C GLY A 10 -0.21 21.30 -62.79
N LEU A 11 0.29 20.17 -63.35
CA LEU A 11 -0.30 18.85 -63.12
C LEU A 11 0.26 18.14 -61.88
N SER A 12 1.46 18.48 -61.42
CA SER A 12 2.07 17.85 -60.21
C SER A 12 1.58 18.43 -58.88
N LEU A 13 1.10 19.67 -58.86
CA LEU A 13 0.53 20.27 -57.64
C LEU A 13 -0.97 19.85 -57.44
N PHE A 14 -1.71 19.55 -58.48
CA PHE A 14 -3.09 19.09 -58.37
C PHE A 14 -3.16 17.60 -57.96
N ALA A 15 -2.20 16.79 -58.38
CA ALA A 15 -2.12 15.39 -57.97
C ALA A 15 -1.66 15.25 -56.52
N ALA A 16 -0.80 16.16 -56.02
CA ALA A 16 -0.36 16.20 -54.60
C ALA A 16 -1.48 16.71 -53.67
N GLN A 17 -2.34 17.61 -54.09
CA GLN A 17 -3.50 18.07 -53.31
C GLN A 17 -4.64 17.05 -53.29
N ILE A 18 -4.82 16.18 -54.30
CA ILE A 18 -5.82 15.13 -54.28
C ILE A 18 -5.38 13.93 -53.41
N LEU A 19 -4.06 13.72 -53.21
CA LEU A 19 -3.53 12.67 -52.31
C LEU A 19 -3.50 13.08 -50.84
N ILE A 20 -3.60 14.37 -50.54
CA ILE A 20 -3.66 14.86 -49.14
C ILE A 20 -5.11 14.99 -48.64
N GLN A 21 -6.12 14.98 -49.52
CA GLN A 21 -7.52 15.07 -49.10
C GLN A 21 -8.20 13.73 -48.78
N SER A 22 -7.51 12.59 -48.87
CA SER A 22 -8.13 11.27 -48.69
C SER A 22 -7.84 10.56 -47.37
N CYS A 23 -7.25 11.24 -46.38
CA CYS A 23 -6.94 10.61 -45.07
C CYS A 23 -7.58 11.25 -43.86
N ALA A 24 -8.62 12.07 -44.01
CA ALA A 24 -9.41 12.49 -42.84
C ALA A 24 -10.38 11.35 -42.46
N GLU A 25 -10.12 10.65 -41.39
CA GLU A 25 -10.99 9.62 -40.86
C GLU A 25 -12.39 10.17 -40.58
N LYS A 26 -13.44 9.37 -40.84
CA LYS A 26 -14.82 9.80 -40.59
C LYS A 26 -15.02 10.13 -39.12
N PRO A 27 -15.70 11.24 -38.73
CA PRO A 27 -15.91 11.61 -37.33
C PRO A 27 -16.46 10.49 -36.47
N GLN A 28 -17.31 9.61 -37.01
CA GLN A 28 -17.88 8.45 -36.31
C GLN A 28 -16.85 7.39 -35.88
N ASN A 29 -15.63 7.45 -36.44
CA ASN A 29 -14.52 6.57 -36.06
C ASN A 29 -13.54 7.24 -35.10
N GLN A 30 -13.76 8.49 -34.68
CA GLN A 30 -12.90 9.21 -33.79
C GLN A 30 -13.33 9.04 -32.33
N LEU A 31 -12.37 8.86 -31.42
CA LEU A 31 -12.63 8.70 -30.00
C LEU A 31 -13.30 9.96 -29.43
N GLY A 32 -14.39 9.79 -28.70
CA GLY A 32 -15.21 10.89 -28.17
C GLY A 32 -16.24 11.45 -29.15
N LYS A 33 -16.22 11.05 -30.45
CA LYS A 33 -17.20 11.46 -31.43
C LYS A 33 -18.05 10.30 -31.95
N GLY A 34 -17.49 9.08 -31.95
CA GLY A 34 -18.18 7.86 -32.34
C GLY A 34 -18.23 6.82 -31.22
N SER A 35 -18.84 5.68 -31.52
CA SER A 35 -18.85 4.57 -30.57
C SER A 35 -17.46 3.96 -30.43
N ILE A 36 -17.14 3.43 -29.23
CA ILE A 36 -15.89 2.69 -28.99
C ILE A 36 -15.70 1.57 -30.01
N THR A 37 -16.79 0.88 -30.38
CA THR A 37 -16.76 -0.21 -31.35
C THR A 37 -16.29 0.28 -32.73
N ASN A 38 -16.80 1.42 -33.21
CA ASN A 38 -16.40 1.99 -34.50
C ASN A 38 -14.93 2.44 -34.48
N VAL A 39 -14.49 3.05 -33.36
CA VAL A 39 -13.09 3.46 -33.17
C VAL A 39 -12.16 2.26 -33.24
N ILE A 40 -12.47 1.18 -32.52
CA ILE A 40 -11.67 -0.06 -32.52
C ILE A 40 -11.70 -0.76 -33.89
N ALA A 41 -12.80 -0.77 -34.57
CA ALA A 41 -12.91 -1.34 -35.94
C ALA A 41 -12.06 -0.58 -36.96
N ALA A 42 -11.83 0.71 -36.77
CA ALA A 42 -11.00 1.54 -37.64
C ALA A 42 -9.48 1.42 -37.34
N LEU A 43 -9.09 0.72 -36.26
CA LEU A 43 -7.68 0.46 -35.94
C LEU A 43 -7.11 -0.64 -36.81
N THR A 44 -5.91 -0.44 -37.31
CA THR A 44 -5.11 -1.51 -37.92
C THR A 44 -4.65 -2.53 -36.89
N PRO A 45 -4.31 -3.77 -37.27
CA PRO A 45 -3.75 -4.76 -36.36
C PRO A 45 -2.51 -4.26 -35.60
N ALA A 46 -1.61 -3.55 -36.25
CA ALA A 46 -0.42 -2.99 -35.63
C ALA A 46 -0.77 -1.94 -34.57
N GLU A 47 -1.76 -1.09 -34.84
CA GLU A 47 -2.25 -0.11 -33.84
C GLU A 47 -2.94 -0.78 -32.66
N LYS A 48 -3.70 -1.87 -32.89
CA LYS A 48 -4.31 -2.65 -31.80
C LYS A 48 -3.24 -3.26 -30.90
N ILE A 49 -2.20 -3.87 -31.46
CA ILE A 49 -1.07 -4.41 -30.71
C ILE A 49 -0.34 -3.29 -29.97
N GLY A 50 -0.03 -2.19 -30.66
CA GLY A 50 0.65 -1.04 -30.06
C GLY A 50 -0.11 -0.40 -28.91
N LEU A 51 -1.46 -0.34 -28.96
CA LEU A 51 -2.29 0.16 -27.85
C LEU A 51 -2.44 -0.82 -26.69
N THR A 52 -2.12 -2.11 -26.91
CA THR A 52 -2.13 -3.15 -25.88
C THR A 52 -0.80 -3.19 -25.11
N VAL A 53 0.33 -2.87 -25.77
CA VAL A 53 1.66 -2.87 -25.14
C VAL A 53 2.06 -1.43 -24.78
N GLY A 54 2.51 -1.19 -23.56
CA GLY A 54 3.00 0.11 -23.12
C GLY A 54 4.25 0.58 -23.89
N ASP A 55 4.56 1.88 -23.88
CA ASP A 55 5.64 2.44 -24.70
C ASP A 55 7.06 2.39 -24.07
N GLY A 56 7.25 1.67 -22.97
CA GLY A 56 8.56 1.45 -22.34
C GLY A 56 9.30 2.67 -21.83
N LYS A 57 8.77 3.86 -21.93
CA LYS A 57 9.37 5.09 -21.38
C LYS A 57 9.09 5.24 -19.90
N PHE A 58 9.60 4.28 -19.14
CA PHE A 58 9.32 4.17 -17.72
C PHE A 58 10.14 5.12 -16.84
N LEU A 59 11.28 5.58 -17.31
CA LEU A 59 12.22 6.34 -16.48
C LEU A 59 12.44 7.75 -17.04
N PRO A 60 12.29 8.78 -16.20
CA PRO A 60 12.54 10.17 -16.59
C PRO A 60 14.00 10.45 -17.01
N THR A 61 14.89 9.51 -16.73
CA THR A 61 16.34 9.70 -16.90
C THR A 61 16.99 8.83 -17.98
N VAL A 62 16.27 7.84 -18.50
CA VAL A 62 16.76 7.08 -19.67
C VAL A 62 16.16 7.73 -20.90
N ALA A 63 16.96 8.57 -21.58
CA ALA A 63 16.67 8.95 -22.94
C ALA A 63 16.65 7.67 -23.78
N SER A 64 15.49 7.02 -23.86
CA SER A 64 15.29 5.98 -24.88
C SER A 64 15.38 6.69 -26.23
N PRO A 65 16.18 6.21 -27.17
CA PRO A 65 16.20 6.76 -28.50
C PRO A 65 14.77 6.72 -29.00
N THR A 66 14.26 7.86 -29.42
CA THR A 66 12.94 8.10 -29.92
C THR A 66 12.52 7.01 -30.92
N THR A 67 11.78 6.04 -30.47
CA THR A 67 10.94 5.29 -31.39
C THR A 67 9.70 6.17 -31.61
N GLU A 68 9.56 6.73 -32.80
CA GLU A 68 8.43 7.57 -33.21
C GLU A 68 7.08 6.84 -33.22
N GLN A 69 7.02 5.62 -32.70
CA GLN A 69 5.84 4.77 -32.61
C GLN A 69 5.52 4.44 -31.16
N GLY A 70 5.21 5.47 -30.39
CA GLY A 70 4.72 5.31 -29.02
C GLY A 70 3.36 4.63 -28.99
N THR A 71 3.23 3.61 -28.14
CA THR A 71 2.08 2.72 -28.04
C THR A 71 0.96 3.26 -27.14
N GLY A 72 0.97 4.51 -26.78
CA GLY A 72 -0.19 5.14 -26.11
C GLY A 72 -0.23 5.09 -24.62
N ILE A 73 0.82 4.62 -23.95
CA ILE A 73 0.95 4.66 -22.49
C ILE A 73 2.23 5.37 -22.15
N ILE A 74 2.11 6.53 -21.53
CA ILE A 74 3.24 7.30 -21.00
C ILE A 74 3.20 7.18 -19.49
N ILE A 75 4.23 6.60 -18.91
CA ILE A 75 4.48 6.66 -17.49
C ILE A 75 5.40 7.83 -17.24
N ALA A 76 4.93 8.77 -16.46
CA ALA A 76 5.59 9.98 -16.01
C ALA A 76 6.09 10.90 -17.12
N ASN A 77 5.58 12.06 -17.10
CA ASN A 77 5.95 13.29 -17.77
C ASN A 77 5.46 13.55 -19.20
N GLN A 78 4.42 14.35 -19.20
CA GLN A 78 4.19 15.46 -20.10
C GLN A 78 3.83 15.18 -21.54
N ASN A 79 2.75 15.83 -21.88
CA ASN A 79 2.17 16.07 -23.18
C ASN A 79 1.43 14.87 -23.76
N SER A 80 0.12 14.94 -23.65
CA SER A 80 -0.85 14.13 -24.37
C SER A 80 -0.56 14.18 -25.88
N LYS A 81 0.38 13.33 -26.32
CA LYS A 81 0.55 13.11 -27.76
C LYS A 81 -0.60 12.23 -28.22
N LEU A 82 -1.20 12.59 -29.34
CA LEU A 82 -2.08 11.69 -30.07
C LEU A 82 -1.24 10.52 -30.60
N VAL A 83 -1.51 9.31 -30.13
CA VAL A 83 -0.81 8.09 -30.57
C VAL A 83 -1.41 7.51 -31.83
N VAL A 84 -2.72 7.71 -32.04
CA VAL A 84 -3.39 7.46 -33.32
C VAL A 84 -4.15 8.74 -33.72
N PRO A 85 -3.47 9.72 -34.34
CA PRO A 85 -4.02 11.05 -34.56
C PRO A 85 -5.31 11.06 -35.36
N ARG A 86 -5.42 10.21 -36.41
CA ARG A 86 -6.63 10.11 -37.27
C ARG A 86 -7.88 9.69 -36.51
N LEU A 87 -7.72 8.94 -35.40
CA LEU A 87 -8.82 8.47 -34.53
C LEU A 87 -8.95 9.29 -33.25
N LEU A 88 -8.17 10.34 -33.07
CA LEU A 88 -8.09 11.17 -31.85
C LEU A 88 -7.77 10.38 -30.58
N ILE A 89 -7.03 9.27 -30.71
CA ILE A 89 -6.61 8.48 -29.55
C ILE A 89 -5.33 9.09 -28.97
N GLY A 90 -5.43 9.59 -27.75
CA GLY A 90 -4.31 10.10 -26.94
C GLY A 90 -3.60 9.02 -26.13
N SER A 91 -2.43 9.36 -25.59
CA SER A 91 -1.77 8.58 -24.55
C SER A 91 -2.56 8.63 -23.23
N SER A 92 -2.28 7.70 -22.33
CA SER A 92 -2.70 7.78 -20.93
C SER A 92 -1.46 8.04 -20.07
N ALA A 93 -1.57 8.99 -19.13
CA ALA A 93 -0.49 9.31 -18.21
C ALA A 93 -0.73 8.60 -16.86
N LEU A 94 0.24 7.82 -16.43
CA LEU A 94 0.19 7.04 -15.19
C LEU A 94 1.34 7.47 -14.27
N THR A 95 1.14 7.33 -12.95
CA THR A 95 2.19 7.59 -11.96
C THR A 95 2.14 6.59 -10.84
N ASP A 96 3.30 6.24 -10.27
CA ASP A 96 3.38 5.56 -8.98
C ASP A 96 2.84 6.47 -7.87
N GLY A 97 2.29 5.85 -6.80
CA GLY A 97 1.60 6.63 -5.82
C GLY A 97 1.42 6.14 -4.40
N PRO A 98 1.89 4.95 -3.95
CA PRO A 98 1.56 4.47 -2.60
C PRO A 98 1.85 5.44 -1.45
N SER A 99 2.91 6.25 -1.55
CA SER A 99 3.25 7.26 -0.54
C SER A 99 3.12 8.71 -1.02
N GLY A 100 2.65 8.92 -2.27
CA GLY A 100 2.53 10.25 -2.89
C GLY A 100 2.69 10.17 -4.41
N VAL A 101 2.31 11.23 -5.12
CA VAL A 101 2.45 11.29 -6.59
C VAL A 101 3.92 11.34 -6.97
N ASN A 102 4.43 10.26 -7.58
CA ASN A 102 5.81 10.23 -8.06
C ASN A 102 5.95 10.93 -9.41
N ARG A 103 6.86 11.87 -9.46
CA ARG A 103 7.16 12.62 -10.67
C ARG A 103 8.62 13.08 -10.68
N ASP A 104 9.12 13.50 -11.84
CA ASP A 104 10.35 14.27 -11.91
C ASP A 104 10.09 15.66 -11.33
N PRO A 105 10.75 16.05 -10.23
CA PRO A 105 10.54 17.37 -9.64
C PRO A 105 11.06 18.51 -10.54
N HIS A 106 11.93 18.24 -11.51
CA HIS A 106 12.43 19.22 -12.46
C HIS A 106 12.46 18.65 -13.88
N PRO A 107 11.28 18.45 -14.50
CA PRO A 107 11.21 17.89 -15.84
C PRO A 107 11.88 18.82 -16.87
N ALA A 108 12.42 18.25 -17.94
CA ALA A 108 13.11 18.99 -18.99
C ALA A 108 12.25 20.15 -19.53
N GLY A 109 12.77 21.38 -19.48
CA GLY A 109 12.07 22.59 -19.90
C GLY A 109 11.15 23.22 -18.85
N ALA A 110 11.03 22.64 -17.65
CA ALA A 110 10.32 23.30 -16.54
C ALA A 110 11.14 24.50 -16.02
N LYS A 111 10.43 25.60 -15.75
CA LYS A 111 11.04 26.78 -15.12
C LYS A 111 11.14 26.64 -13.60
N ASP A 112 10.16 25.96 -13.00
CA ASP A 112 10.02 25.77 -11.55
C ASP A 112 10.12 24.31 -11.18
N TYR A 113 10.49 24.02 -9.93
CA TYR A 113 10.39 22.69 -9.33
C TYR A 113 8.93 22.35 -9.04
N LEU A 114 8.55 21.17 -9.44
CA LEU A 114 7.19 20.64 -9.25
C LEU A 114 7.24 19.56 -8.17
N TYR A 115 6.96 19.94 -6.94
CA TYR A 115 6.96 19.04 -5.78
C TYR A 115 5.61 18.37 -5.59
N SER A 116 5.61 17.23 -4.91
CA SER A 116 4.41 16.56 -4.41
C SER A 116 4.52 16.27 -2.90
N THR A 117 3.40 15.96 -2.27
CA THR A 117 3.35 15.66 -0.84
C THR A 117 3.72 14.22 -0.59
N ALA A 118 4.62 13.97 0.39
CA ALA A 118 4.80 12.65 0.95
C ALA A 118 3.77 12.43 2.06
N PHE A 119 2.83 11.51 1.82
CA PHE A 119 1.83 11.10 2.79
C PHE A 119 2.33 9.92 3.63
N PRO A 120 1.70 9.66 4.80
CA PRO A 120 1.95 8.44 5.56
C PRO A 120 1.75 7.18 4.72
N THR A 121 2.57 6.17 4.97
CA THR A 121 2.47 4.87 4.26
C THR A 121 1.16 4.14 4.55
N SER A 122 0.81 3.17 3.71
CA SER A 122 -0.45 2.42 3.85
C SER A 122 -0.59 1.74 5.22
N THR A 123 0.51 1.20 5.78
CA THR A 123 0.51 0.63 7.15
C THR A 123 0.15 1.69 8.20
N CYS A 124 0.72 2.90 8.11
CA CYS A 124 0.39 4.01 9.00
C CYS A 124 -1.08 4.45 8.84
N LEU A 125 -1.57 4.50 7.60
CA LEU A 125 -2.97 4.84 7.31
C LEU A 125 -3.94 3.77 7.83
N ALA A 126 -3.60 2.48 7.71
CA ALA A 126 -4.39 1.40 8.29
C ALA A 126 -4.45 1.48 9.83
N ALA A 127 -3.33 1.88 10.47
CA ALA A 127 -3.27 2.07 11.91
C ALA A 127 -4.19 3.19 12.42
N THR A 128 -4.69 4.06 11.56
CA THR A 128 -5.75 5.02 11.93
C THR A 128 -7.08 4.34 12.25
N TRP A 129 -7.37 3.17 11.65
CA TRP A 129 -8.68 2.49 11.69
C TRP A 129 -9.83 3.45 11.32
N ASN A 130 -9.54 4.43 10.47
CA ASN A 130 -10.45 5.50 10.10
C ASN A 130 -10.52 5.63 8.57
N THR A 131 -11.55 5.03 7.97
CA THR A 131 -11.75 5.07 6.53
C THR A 131 -11.98 6.48 5.99
N GLU A 132 -12.56 7.40 6.79
CA GLU A 132 -12.75 8.79 6.40
C GLU A 132 -11.40 9.53 6.27
N MET A 133 -10.44 9.25 7.18
CA MET A 133 -9.09 9.80 7.10
C MET A 133 -8.35 9.26 5.87
N VAL A 134 -8.44 7.94 5.60
CA VAL A 134 -7.84 7.33 4.40
C VAL A 134 -8.43 7.94 3.12
N GLU A 135 -9.76 8.15 3.07
CA GLU A 135 -10.42 8.81 1.94
C GLU A 135 -9.96 10.27 1.79
N LYS A 136 -9.79 11.00 2.90
CA LYS A 136 -9.27 12.39 2.90
C LYS A 136 -7.86 12.47 2.31
N VAL A 137 -6.98 11.53 2.67
CA VAL A 137 -5.64 11.41 2.06
C VAL A 137 -5.76 11.06 0.57
N GLY A 138 -6.65 10.12 0.21
CA GLY A 138 -6.94 9.78 -1.17
C GLY A 138 -7.40 10.97 -2.00
N LYS A 139 -8.24 11.86 -1.45
CA LYS A 139 -8.67 13.10 -2.10
C LYS A 139 -7.51 14.05 -2.37
N ALA A 140 -6.59 14.21 -1.43
CA ALA A 140 -5.41 15.05 -1.60
C ALA A 140 -4.47 14.49 -2.68
N LEU A 141 -4.19 13.18 -2.65
CA LEU A 141 -3.42 12.48 -3.68
C LEU A 141 -4.04 12.60 -5.07
N GLY A 142 -5.35 12.36 -5.18
CA GLY A 142 -6.09 12.49 -6.42
C GLY A 142 -6.07 13.92 -6.97
N ASN A 143 -6.10 14.93 -6.09
CA ASN A 143 -5.97 16.34 -6.50
C ASN A 143 -4.57 16.64 -7.06
N GLU A 144 -3.49 16.16 -6.42
CA GLU A 144 -2.14 16.34 -6.96
C GLU A 144 -1.99 15.66 -8.33
N ALA A 145 -2.50 14.44 -8.47
CA ALA A 145 -2.46 13.72 -9.74
C ALA A 145 -3.26 14.44 -10.83
N LEU A 146 -4.44 14.97 -10.50
CA LEU A 146 -5.26 15.77 -11.40
C LEU A 146 -4.53 17.02 -11.89
N GLU A 147 -3.98 17.80 -10.94
CA GLU A 147 -3.28 19.04 -11.23
C GLU A 147 -1.96 18.83 -11.97
N TYR A 148 -1.38 17.63 -11.87
CA TYR A 148 -0.18 17.23 -12.60
C TYR A 148 -0.45 16.46 -13.89
N ASP A 149 -1.70 16.44 -14.35
CA ASP A 149 -2.13 15.88 -15.65
C ASP A 149 -1.97 14.35 -15.75
N TYR A 150 -2.19 13.62 -14.65
CA TYR A 150 -2.25 12.17 -14.64
C TYR A 150 -3.68 11.66 -14.80
N ASP A 151 -3.84 10.60 -15.58
CA ASP A 151 -5.14 9.93 -15.79
C ASP A 151 -5.37 8.82 -14.75
N LEU A 152 -4.28 8.21 -14.23
CA LEU A 152 -4.35 7.06 -13.34
C LEU A 152 -3.17 7.06 -12.35
N ILE A 153 -3.44 6.70 -11.09
CA ILE A 153 -2.40 6.42 -10.09
C ILE A 153 -2.30 4.92 -9.84
N LEU A 154 -1.05 4.39 -9.78
CA LEU A 154 -0.76 2.98 -9.51
C LEU A 154 -0.79 2.70 -8.00
N MET A 155 -1.96 2.88 -7.39
CA MET A 155 -2.27 2.64 -5.98
C MET A 155 -3.78 2.49 -5.76
N PRO A 156 -4.23 1.94 -4.60
CA PRO A 156 -3.44 1.42 -3.49
C PRO A 156 -2.90 0.00 -3.71
N ALA A 157 -1.82 -0.34 -3.00
CA ALA A 157 -1.35 -1.70 -2.85
C ALA A 157 -2.00 -2.34 -1.62
N LEU A 158 -2.54 -3.58 -1.73
CA LEU A 158 -3.32 -4.21 -0.65
C LEU A 158 -3.07 -5.70 -0.47
N ASN A 159 -1.88 -6.20 -0.85
CA ASN A 159 -1.48 -7.54 -0.44
C ASN A 159 -1.40 -7.61 1.09
N LEU A 160 -1.60 -8.78 1.67
CA LEU A 160 -1.59 -8.91 3.13
C LEU A 160 -0.18 -8.97 3.69
N HIS A 161 -0.01 -8.53 4.95
CA HIS A 161 1.20 -8.70 5.73
C HIS A 161 1.33 -10.15 6.19
N ARG A 162 1.71 -11.05 5.27
CA ARG A 162 1.86 -12.49 5.54
C ARG A 162 3.06 -12.79 6.42
N ASN A 163 4.16 -12.06 6.20
CA ASN A 163 5.41 -12.20 6.94
C ASN A 163 6.05 -10.83 7.16
N PRO A 164 6.55 -10.51 8.36
CA PRO A 164 7.16 -9.22 8.66
C PRO A 164 8.43 -8.94 7.84
N LYS A 165 9.05 -9.97 7.26
CA LYS A 165 10.24 -9.81 6.42
C LYS A 165 9.94 -9.34 5.00
N CYS A 166 8.68 -9.37 4.53
CA CYS A 166 8.36 -8.87 3.19
C CYS A 166 8.69 -7.38 3.08
N GLY A 167 9.59 -7.03 2.15
CA GLY A 167 10.11 -5.68 2.00
C GLY A 167 9.05 -4.64 1.63
N ARG A 168 7.96 -5.04 0.99
CA ARG A 168 6.87 -4.15 0.56
C ARG A 168 5.73 -3.99 1.56
N ASN A 169 5.81 -4.55 2.77
CA ASN A 169 4.76 -4.39 3.78
C ASN A 169 4.42 -2.91 4.07
N PHE A 170 5.39 -2.00 3.99
CA PHE A 170 5.16 -0.57 4.24
C PHE A 170 4.06 0.04 3.35
N GLU A 171 3.90 -0.44 2.12
CA GLU A 171 2.90 0.05 1.16
C GLU A 171 1.60 -0.77 1.17
N TYR A 172 1.53 -1.85 1.95
CA TYR A 172 0.34 -2.64 2.20
C TYR A 172 -0.33 -2.20 3.51
N PHE A 173 -1.58 -2.60 3.76
CA PHE A 173 -2.34 -2.07 4.88
C PHE A 173 -2.22 -2.90 6.17
N SER A 174 -2.46 -4.22 6.11
CA SER A 174 -2.67 -5.03 7.32
C SER A 174 -2.50 -6.53 7.06
N GLU A 175 -2.39 -7.30 8.14
CA GLU A 175 -2.53 -8.77 8.14
C GLU A 175 -4.00 -9.22 8.00
N ASP A 176 -4.97 -8.31 8.16
CA ASP A 176 -6.41 -8.61 8.08
C ASP A 176 -7.02 -8.16 6.75
N PRO A 177 -7.72 -9.06 6.02
CA PRO A 177 -8.30 -8.74 4.72
C PRO A 177 -9.48 -7.76 4.79
N LEU A 178 -10.24 -7.69 5.90
CA LEU A 178 -11.32 -6.72 6.05
C LEU A 178 -10.77 -5.31 6.21
N LEU A 179 -9.81 -5.12 7.12
CA LEU A 179 -9.17 -3.81 7.33
C LEU A 179 -8.46 -3.34 6.06
N SER A 180 -7.69 -4.24 5.39
CA SER A 180 -7.02 -3.93 4.13
C SER A 180 -8.01 -3.55 3.02
N GLY A 181 -9.09 -4.31 2.86
CA GLY A 181 -10.09 -4.06 1.83
C GLY A 181 -10.85 -2.75 2.04
N LYS A 182 -11.26 -2.45 3.28
CA LYS A 182 -11.95 -1.20 3.64
C LYS A 182 -11.06 0.04 3.47
N ALA A 183 -9.81 -0.03 3.92
CA ALA A 183 -8.84 1.04 3.72
C ALA A 183 -8.54 1.27 2.22
N ALA A 184 -8.36 0.20 1.45
CA ALA A 184 -8.15 0.31 0.01
C ALA A 184 -9.38 0.90 -0.71
N ALA A 185 -10.59 0.49 -0.34
CA ALA A 185 -11.82 1.07 -0.90
C ALA A 185 -11.93 2.57 -0.63
N ALA A 186 -11.65 3.00 0.60
CA ALA A 186 -11.65 4.41 0.99
C ALA A 186 -10.61 5.21 0.19
N MET A 187 -9.40 4.67 0.03
CA MET A 187 -8.34 5.31 -0.76
C MET A 187 -8.77 5.48 -2.23
N VAL A 188 -9.31 4.43 -2.85
CA VAL A 188 -9.83 4.47 -4.24
C VAL A 188 -10.93 5.52 -4.37
N ASN A 189 -11.90 5.54 -3.45
CA ASN A 189 -13.00 6.52 -3.48
C ASN A 189 -12.45 7.94 -3.38
N GLY A 190 -11.49 8.19 -2.50
CA GLY A 190 -10.83 9.49 -2.36
C GLY A 190 -10.13 9.94 -3.64
N VAL A 191 -9.27 9.10 -4.21
CA VAL A 191 -8.54 9.39 -5.46
C VAL A 191 -9.53 9.65 -6.60
N GLN A 192 -10.50 8.76 -6.80
CA GLN A 192 -11.43 8.81 -7.93
C GLN A 192 -12.46 9.95 -7.81
N SER A 193 -12.65 10.52 -6.64
CA SER A 193 -13.50 11.71 -6.46
C SER A 193 -13.00 12.93 -7.24
N ASN A 194 -11.72 12.96 -7.62
CA ASN A 194 -11.12 13.98 -8.48
C ASN A 194 -11.20 13.64 -10.00
N GLY A 195 -11.77 12.48 -10.35
CA GLY A 195 -11.84 12.01 -11.74
C GLY A 195 -10.58 11.31 -12.23
N VAL A 196 -9.52 11.22 -11.42
CA VAL A 196 -8.32 10.43 -11.68
C VAL A 196 -8.60 8.99 -11.31
N GLY A 197 -8.16 8.01 -12.11
CA GLY A 197 -8.35 6.59 -11.80
C GLY A 197 -7.39 6.09 -10.73
N ALA A 198 -7.80 5.07 -9.98
CA ALA A 198 -6.97 4.34 -9.03
C ALA A 198 -6.78 2.88 -9.49
N THR A 199 -5.63 2.28 -9.15
CA THR A 199 -5.24 0.93 -9.54
C THR A 199 -4.99 0.06 -8.32
N LEU A 200 -5.84 -0.93 -8.07
CA LEU A 200 -5.57 -1.94 -7.04
C LEU A 200 -4.39 -2.83 -7.45
N LYS A 201 -3.44 -3.06 -6.54
CA LYS A 201 -2.24 -3.88 -6.83
C LYS A 201 -1.75 -4.61 -5.58
N HIS A 202 -0.99 -5.69 -5.70
CA HIS A 202 -0.67 -6.46 -6.89
C HIS A 202 -1.50 -7.74 -6.87
N PHE A 203 -2.37 -7.92 -7.83
CA PHE A 203 -3.31 -9.02 -7.87
C PHE A 203 -2.66 -10.25 -8.50
N LEU A 204 -2.26 -11.31 -7.76
CA LEU A 204 -2.65 -11.69 -6.44
C LEU A 204 -1.48 -12.37 -5.70
N ALA A 205 -1.52 -12.40 -4.34
CA ALA A 205 -0.57 -13.14 -3.49
C ALA A 205 0.91 -12.75 -3.66
N ASN A 206 1.21 -11.48 -3.91
CA ASN A 206 2.57 -10.93 -3.93
C ASN A 206 3.00 -10.57 -2.50
N ASN A 207 3.43 -11.60 -1.72
CA ASN A 207 3.73 -11.46 -0.29
C ASN A 207 5.22 -11.65 0.04
N GLN A 208 6.10 -11.60 -0.97
CA GLN A 208 7.55 -11.64 -0.85
C GLN A 208 8.22 -10.96 -2.03
N GLU A 209 9.47 -10.53 -1.84
CA GLU A 209 10.28 -9.88 -2.87
C GLU A 209 11.37 -10.82 -3.44
N THR A 210 11.81 -11.81 -2.66
CA THR A 210 12.77 -12.81 -3.14
C THR A 210 12.16 -13.60 -4.29
N ASN A 211 12.86 -13.58 -5.44
CA ASN A 211 12.44 -14.20 -6.69
C ASN A 211 11.02 -13.79 -7.14
N ARG A 212 10.57 -12.59 -6.80
CA ARG A 212 9.19 -12.13 -6.98
C ARG A 212 8.61 -12.33 -8.39
N ARG A 213 9.46 -12.39 -9.42
CA ARG A 213 9.03 -12.58 -10.82
C ARG A 213 8.87 -14.06 -11.22
N THR A 214 9.37 -14.99 -10.41
CA THR A 214 9.45 -16.42 -10.79
C THR A 214 8.92 -17.38 -9.75
N TYR A 215 8.86 -16.97 -8.46
CA TYR A 215 8.37 -17.87 -7.43
C TYR A 215 6.88 -18.19 -7.63
N ASN A 216 6.50 -19.35 -7.15
CA ASN A 216 5.13 -19.85 -7.18
C ASN A 216 4.54 -19.80 -5.77
N ALA A 217 3.53 -18.96 -5.55
CA ALA A 217 2.70 -18.97 -4.35
C ALA A 217 1.77 -20.19 -4.40
N VAL A 218 1.98 -21.16 -3.52
CA VAL A 218 1.15 -22.38 -3.42
C VAL A 218 0.15 -22.18 -2.30
N VAL A 219 -1.11 -21.96 -2.66
CA VAL A 219 -2.19 -21.54 -1.75
C VAL A 219 -3.41 -22.43 -1.91
N SER A 220 -3.99 -22.90 -0.81
CA SER A 220 -5.23 -23.68 -0.85
C SER A 220 -6.41 -22.84 -1.33
N GLN A 221 -7.43 -23.48 -1.88
CA GLN A 221 -8.63 -22.80 -2.37
C GLN A 221 -9.33 -21.99 -1.27
N ARG A 222 -9.41 -22.54 -0.04
CA ARG A 222 -10.02 -21.88 1.11
C ARG A 222 -9.24 -20.63 1.52
N ALA A 223 -7.92 -20.75 1.72
CA ALA A 223 -7.07 -19.64 2.09
C ALA A 223 -7.10 -18.54 1.01
N LEU A 224 -7.13 -18.95 -0.27
CA LEU A 224 -7.23 -18.00 -1.38
C LEU A 224 -8.52 -17.18 -1.31
N ARG A 225 -9.67 -17.83 -1.03
CA ARG A 225 -11.00 -17.18 -0.97
C ARG A 225 -11.20 -16.36 0.31
N GLU A 226 -10.86 -16.92 1.48
CA GLU A 226 -11.13 -16.26 2.76
C GLU A 226 -10.12 -15.17 3.11
N ILE A 227 -8.88 -15.28 2.62
CA ILE A 227 -7.76 -14.42 3.01
C ILE A 227 -7.26 -13.55 1.83
N TYR A 228 -6.67 -14.16 0.79
CA TYR A 228 -5.91 -13.40 -0.22
C TYR A 228 -6.77 -12.69 -1.27
N LEU A 229 -7.91 -13.24 -1.66
CA LEU A 229 -8.89 -12.60 -2.55
C LEU A 229 -9.79 -11.62 -1.80
N ARG A 230 -10.04 -11.83 -0.50
CA ARG A 230 -11.07 -11.12 0.25
C ARG A 230 -10.88 -9.61 0.30
N GLY A 231 -9.67 -9.12 0.53
CA GLY A 231 -9.38 -7.67 0.52
C GLY A 231 -9.67 -7.03 -0.83
N PHE A 232 -9.25 -7.69 -1.91
CA PHE A 232 -9.54 -7.23 -3.28
C PHE A 232 -11.03 -7.26 -3.60
N GLU A 233 -11.76 -8.31 -3.19
CA GLU A 233 -13.22 -8.41 -3.37
C GLU A 233 -13.93 -7.21 -2.74
N ILE A 234 -13.60 -6.89 -1.47
CA ILE A 234 -14.16 -5.74 -0.76
C ILE A 234 -13.85 -4.45 -1.51
N ALA A 235 -12.59 -4.22 -1.85
CA ALA A 235 -12.18 -3.01 -2.54
C ALA A 235 -12.86 -2.84 -3.89
N VAL A 236 -12.96 -3.89 -4.70
CA VAL A 236 -13.64 -3.84 -6.01
C VAL A 236 -15.14 -3.54 -5.85
N LYS A 237 -15.83 -4.24 -4.94
CA LYS A 237 -17.27 -4.09 -4.76
C LYS A 237 -17.66 -2.73 -4.18
N GLU A 238 -16.84 -2.16 -3.26
CA GLU A 238 -17.17 -0.93 -2.55
C GLU A 238 -16.67 0.35 -3.22
N SER A 239 -15.65 0.26 -4.10
CA SER A 239 -15.06 1.46 -4.71
C SER A 239 -15.03 1.49 -6.24
N LYS A 240 -15.27 0.34 -6.90
CA LYS A 240 -15.25 0.24 -8.37
C LYS A 240 -13.99 0.87 -8.99
N PRO A 241 -12.80 0.36 -8.68
CA PRO A 241 -11.53 0.94 -9.13
C PRO A 241 -11.44 1.00 -10.66
N ALA A 242 -10.73 2.01 -11.17
CA ALA A 242 -10.52 2.18 -12.61
C ALA A 242 -9.65 1.07 -13.22
N ALA A 243 -8.71 0.53 -12.42
CA ALA A 243 -7.81 -0.52 -12.87
C ALA A 243 -7.44 -1.51 -11.75
N ILE A 244 -6.97 -2.68 -12.18
CA ILE A 244 -6.29 -3.68 -11.33
C ILE A 244 -4.99 -4.08 -12.03
N MET A 245 -3.88 -4.10 -11.27
CA MET A 245 -2.57 -4.56 -11.74
C MET A 245 -2.34 -5.99 -11.26
N THR A 246 -2.08 -6.91 -12.21
CA THR A 246 -1.70 -8.29 -11.88
C THR A 246 -0.29 -8.36 -11.31
N SER A 247 -0.03 -9.32 -10.42
CA SER A 247 1.27 -9.48 -9.78
C SER A 247 2.30 -10.17 -10.67
N TYR A 248 3.58 -10.09 -10.26
CA TYR A 248 4.68 -10.77 -10.95
C TYR A 248 4.69 -12.28 -10.78
N ASN A 249 4.30 -12.76 -9.60
CA ASN A 249 4.46 -14.14 -9.18
C ASN A 249 3.51 -15.11 -9.90
N LYS A 250 3.85 -16.38 -9.84
CA LYS A 250 2.91 -17.46 -10.12
C LYS A 250 2.01 -17.73 -8.91
N LEU A 251 0.81 -18.18 -9.18
CA LEU A 251 -0.14 -18.73 -8.23
C LEU A 251 -0.48 -20.16 -8.64
N ASN A 252 -0.18 -21.14 -7.78
CA ASN A 252 -0.46 -22.55 -8.03
C ASN A 252 0.02 -23.05 -9.40
N GLY A 253 1.18 -22.55 -9.84
CA GLY A 253 1.86 -22.94 -11.08
C GLY A 253 1.69 -22.00 -12.27
N PHE A 254 0.71 -21.07 -12.24
CA PHE A 254 0.40 -20.17 -13.35
C PHE A 254 0.69 -18.71 -13.00
N TYR A 255 1.19 -17.93 -13.93
CA TYR A 255 1.28 -16.48 -13.74
C TYR A 255 -0.11 -15.88 -13.57
N THR A 256 -0.27 -15.03 -12.56
CA THR A 256 -1.56 -14.38 -12.30
C THR A 256 -2.07 -13.59 -13.50
N ALA A 257 -1.14 -13.00 -14.27
CA ALA A 257 -1.43 -12.28 -15.50
C ALA A 257 -1.93 -13.18 -16.65
N GLU A 258 -1.69 -14.50 -16.61
CA GLU A 258 -2.06 -15.47 -17.64
C GLU A 258 -3.28 -16.32 -17.29
N THR A 259 -3.98 -15.99 -16.19
CA THR A 259 -5.01 -16.83 -15.60
C THR A 259 -6.41 -16.27 -15.85
N PRO A 260 -7.15 -16.79 -16.88
CA PRO A 260 -8.50 -16.32 -17.22
C PRO A 260 -9.50 -16.48 -16.07
N GLU A 261 -9.41 -17.55 -15.29
CA GLU A 261 -10.28 -17.84 -14.15
C GLU A 261 -10.20 -16.73 -13.10
N LEU A 262 -9.02 -16.24 -12.81
CA LEU A 262 -8.84 -15.13 -11.88
C LEU A 262 -9.43 -13.83 -12.44
N LEU A 263 -9.08 -13.48 -13.67
CA LEU A 263 -9.42 -12.17 -14.23
C LEU A 263 -10.89 -12.10 -14.69
N ASN A 264 -11.38 -13.12 -15.39
CA ASN A 264 -12.70 -13.08 -15.98
C ASN A 264 -13.76 -13.72 -15.09
N ASP A 265 -13.52 -14.93 -14.53
CA ASP A 265 -14.56 -15.62 -13.80
C ASP A 265 -14.75 -15.03 -12.40
N ILE A 266 -13.67 -14.77 -11.67
CA ILE A 266 -13.76 -14.20 -10.32
C ILE A 266 -13.94 -12.68 -10.39
N VAL A 267 -12.96 -11.95 -10.94
CA VAL A 267 -12.95 -10.49 -10.78
C VAL A 267 -14.03 -9.82 -11.65
N ARG A 268 -14.19 -10.23 -12.91
CA ARG A 268 -15.22 -9.62 -13.78
C ARG A 268 -16.63 -10.15 -13.51
N LYS A 269 -16.81 -11.48 -13.44
CA LYS A 269 -18.17 -12.05 -13.34
C LYS A 269 -18.71 -12.04 -11.90
N GLU A 270 -17.94 -12.56 -10.92
CA GLU A 270 -18.44 -12.61 -9.53
C GLU A 270 -18.43 -11.22 -8.85
N TRP A 271 -17.37 -10.42 -9.05
CA TRP A 271 -17.27 -9.13 -8.39
C TRP A 271 -17.80 -7.96 -9.21
N GLY A 272 -18.10 -8.16 -10.49
CA GLY A 272 -18.65 -7.13 -11.37
C GLY A 272 -17.64 -6.07 -11.81
N PHE A 273 -16.34 -6.38 -11.84
CA PHE A 273 -15.31 -5.43 -12.22
C PHE A 273 -15.40 -5.06 -13.70
N ASN A 274 -15.51 -3.78 -13.99
CA ASN A 274 -15.64 -3.24 -15.36
C ASN A 274 -14.50 -2.27 -15.72
N GLY A 275 -13.41 -2.30 -14.97
CA GLY A 275 -12.21 -1.51 -15.19
C GLY A 275 -11.17 -2.21 -16.07
N LEU A 276 -9.99 -1.61 -16.14
CA LEU A 276 -8.85 -2.07 -16.92
C LEU A 276 -7.99 -3.06 -16.11
N PHE A 277 -7.59 -4.17 -16.71
CA PHE A 277 -6.49 -4.98 -16.22
C PHE A 277 -5.18 -4.55 -16.86
N MET A 278 -4.14 -4.39 -16.03
CA MET A 278 -2.77 -4.20 -16.52
C MET A 278 -1.84 -5.20 -15.85
N THR A 279 -0.72 -5.52 -16.50
CA THR A 279 0.35 -6.28 -15.87
C THR A 279 1.18 -5.37 -14.97
N ASP A 280 1.93 -5.94 -14.03
CA ASP A 280 3.07 -5.26 -13.46
C ASP A 280 4.19 -5.11 -14.51
N PHE A 281 5.20 -4.26 -14.22
CA PHE A 281 6.24 -3.87 -15.17
C PHE A 281 7.10 -5.04 -15.63
N ASP A 282 7.22 -5.23 -16.95
CA ASP A 282 8.02 -6.33 -17.56
C ASP A 282 7.70 -7.68 -16.90
N GLY A 283 6.42 -7.93 -16.59
CA GLY A 283 5.95 -9.18 -16.02
C GLY A 283 6.28 -10.36 -16.93
N TYR A 284 6.79 -11.44 -16.35
CA TYR A 284 7.17 -12.66 -17.08
C TYR A 284 5.95 -13.37 -17.66
N GLY A 285 6.21 -14.32 -18.56
CA GLY A 285 5.21 -15.11 -19.24
C GLY A 285 4.92 -14.64 -20.67
N SER A 286 3.97 -15.31 -21.33
CA SER A 286 3.63 -15.09 -22.74
C SER A 286 2.71 -13.87 -22.90
N ALA A 287 3.04 -12.94 -23.77
CA ALA A 287 2.20 -11.82 -24.14
C ALA A 287 0.84 -12.29 -24.70
N VAL A 288 0.84 -13.35 -25.50
CA VAL A 288 -0.39 -13.96 -26.05
C VAL A 288 -1.26 -14.52 -24.93
N ALA A 289 -0.68 -15.25 -23.96
CA ALA A 289 -1.42 -15.80 -22.83
C ALA A 289 -2.03 -14.70 -21.96
N LYS A 290 -1.26 -13.64 -21.64
CA LYS A 290 -1.73 -12.46 -20.90
C LYS A 290 -2.93 -11.80 -21.58
N VAL A 291 -2.84 -11.56 -22.89
CA VAL A 291 -3.93 -10.95 -23.68
C VAL A 291 -5.16 -11.86 -23.71
N ARG A 292 -4.99 -13.17 -23.89
CA ARG A 292 -6.09 -14.15 -23.85
C ARG A 292 -6.74 -14.23 -22.47
N ALA A 293 -5.96 -14.09 -21.41
CA ALA A 293 -6.48 -14.06 -20.05
C ALA A 293 -7.30 -12.81 -19.74
N GLY A 294 -7.19 -11.75 -20.55
CA GLY A 294 -7.97 -10.53 -20.39
C GLY A 294 -7.20 -9.33 -19.85
N ASN A 295 -5.85 -9.38 -19.82
CA ASN A 295 -5.07 -8.16 -19.60
C ASN A 295 -5.26 -7.23 -20.80
N ASN A 296 -5.59 -5.99 -20.48
CA ASN A 296 -5.91 -4.97 -21.46
C ASN A 296 -4.68 -4.11 -21.81
N MET A 297 -3.66 -4.14 -20.92
CA MET A 297 -2.47 -3.33 -21.00
C MET A 297 -1.28 -4.12 -20.46
N LEU A 298 -0.27 -4.35 -21.29
CA LEU A 298 1.00 -4.97 -20.90
C LEU A 298 1.98 -3.84 -20.58
N MET A 299 2.33 -3.72 -19.28
CA MET A 299 3.18 -2.63 -18.81
C MET A 299 4.66 -2.94 -19.05
N GLY A 300 5.44 -1.89 -19.37
CA GLY A 300 6.87 -1.99 -19.65
C GLY A 300 7.23 -1.72 -21.12
N GLY A 301 6.31 -1.92 -22.06
CA GLY A 301 6.53 -1.61 -23.48
C GLY A 301 7.62 -2.46 -24.13
N ASN A 302 7.70 -3.74 -23.73
CA ASN A 302 8.69 -4.66 -24.24
C ASN A 302 8.46 -4.97 -25.73
N MET A 303 9.48 -4.70 -26.58
CA MET A 303 9.41 -4.97 -28.02
C MET A 303 9.30 -6.47 -28.35
N ASP A 304 9.71 -7.35 -27.47
CA ASP A 304 9.55 -8.80 -27.66
C ASP A 304 8.08 -9.21 -27.49
N GLU A 305 7.31 -8.56 -26.59
CA GLU A 305 5.86 -8.73 -26.50
C GLU A 305 5.16 -8.25 -27.79
N VAL A 306 5.60 -7.14 -28.37
CA VAL A 306 5.09 -6.65 -29.67
C VAL A 306 5.37 -7.66 -30.80
N LYS A 307 6.58 -8.24 -30.82
CA LYS A 307 6.95 -9.27 -31.83
C LYS A 307 6.12 -10.54 -31.65
N GLU A 308 5.95 -11.03 -30.41
CA GLU A 308 5.16 -12.21 -30.08
C GLU A 308 3.69 -12.03 -30.51
N LEU A 309 3.06 -10.92 -30.13
CA LEU A 309 1.67 -10.63 -30.52
C LEU A 309 1.53 -10.47 -32.03
N THR A 310 2.51 -9.87 -32.69
CA THR A 310 2.50 -9.72 -34.16
C THR A 310 2.62 -11.07 -34.87
N ALA A 311 3.46 -11.96 -34.38
CA ALA A 311 3.60 -13.31 -34.92
C ALA A 311 2.32 -14.13 -34.74
N ALA A 312 1.76 -14.09 -33.52
CA ALA A 312 0.52 -14.80 -33.18
C ALA A 312 -0.72 -14.27 -33.95
N PHE A 313 -0.71 -13.00 -34.29
CA PHE A 313 -1.75 -12.43 -35.16
C PHE A 313 -1.61 -12.91 -36.61
N LYS A 314 -0.37 -12.97 -37.14
CA LYS A 314 -0.10 -13.44 -38.52
C LYS A 314 -0.43 -14.91 -38.73
N ASP A 315 -0.10 -15.76 -37.76
CA ASP A 315 -0.35 -17.20 -37.80
C ASP A 315 -1.77 -17.58 -37.36
N LYS A 316 -2.58 -16.58 -36.96
CA LYS A 316 -3.96 -16.72 -36.51
C LYS A 316 -4.10 -17.46 -35.15
N SER A 317 -3.03 -17.65 -34.40
CA SER A 317 -3.11 -18.17 -33.05
C SER A 317 -3.68 -17.15 -32.06
N LEU A 318 -3.64 -15.84 -32.37
CA LEU A 318 -4.38 -14.78 -31.67
C LEU A 318 -5.36 -14.12 -32.62
N ASP A 319 -6.64 -14.21 -32.32
CA ASP A 319 -7.69 -13.61 -33.12
C ASP A 319 -7.88 -12.10 -32.84
N GLU A 320 -8.32 -11.37 -33.86
CA GLU A 320 -8.54 -9.92 -33.78
C GLU A 320 -9.65 -9.55 -32.78
N SER A 321 -10.62 -10.44 -32.56
CA SER A 321 -11.74 -10.19 -31.65
C SER A 321 -11.24 -10.12 -30.19
N THR A 322 -10.25 -10.90 -29.83
CA THR A 322 -9.62 -10.88 -28.50
C THR A 322 -8.93 -9.55 -28.23
N LEU A 323 -8.10 -9.06 -29.18
CA LEU A 323 -7.50 -7.72 -29.08
C LEU A 323 -8.56 -6.62 -28.99
N SER A 324 -9.58 -6.71 -29.85
CA SER A 324 -10.66 -5.73 -29.91
C SER A 324 -11.46 -5.66 -28.61
N LYS A 325 -11.80 -6.81 -28.01
CA LYS A 325 -12.46 -6.89 -26.68
C LYS A 325 -11.62 -6.23 -25.58
N ASN A 326 -10.31 -6.50 -25.56
CA ASN A 326 -9.41 -5.91 -24.56
C ASN A 326 -9.30 -4.39 -24.71
N LEU A 327 -9.24 -3.88 -25.92
CA LEU A 327 -9.13 -2.44 -26.19
C LEU A 327 -10.37 -1.63 -25.77
N VAL A 328 -11.53 -2.26 -25.58
CA VAL A 328 -12.72 -1.56 -25.05
C VAL A 328 -12.41 -0.92 -23.70
N TYR A 329 -11.68 -1.60 -22.82
CA TYR A 329 -11.33 -1.09 -21.50
C TYR A 329 -10.29 0.05 -21.57
N ASN A 330 -9.33 -0.05 -22.50
CA ASN A 330 -8.39 1.02 -22.79
C ASN A 330 -9.12 2.30 -23.27
N MET A 331 -10.07 2.17 -24.21
CA MET A 331 -10.85 3.30 -24.69
C MET A 331 -11.74 3.90 -23.62
N LYS A 332 -12.35 3.06 -22.75
CA LYS A 332 -13.13 3.54 -21.59
C LYS A 332 -12.27 4.37 -20.62
N LEU A 333 -11.05 3.90 -20.28
CA LEU A 333 -10.12 4.64 -19.43
C LEU A 333 -9.83 6.02 -20.03
N LYS A 334 -9.48 6.06 -21.32
CA LYS A 334 -9.18 7.32 -22.03
C LYS A 334 -10.38 8.28 -22.03
N LEU A 335 -11.58 7.81 -22.35
CA LEU A 335 -12.78 8.64 -22.37
C LEU A 335 -13.19 9.16 -20.99
N ASN A 336 -12.89 8.41 -19.95
CA ASN A 336 -13.21 8.79 -18.57
C ASN A 336 -12.13 9.68 -17.91
N SER A 337 -10.98 9.87 -18.56
CA SER A 337 -9.91 10.70 -18.01
C SER A 337 -10.34 12.16 -17.88
N PRO A 338 -9.80 12.91 -16.89
CA PRO A 338 -10.08 14.33 -16.71
C PRO A 338 -9.78 15.15 -17.96
N ARG A 339 -8.68 14.83 -18.63
CA ARG A 339 -8.26 15.49 -19.88
C ARG A 339 -9.28 15.35 -20.99
N SER A 340 -9.82 14.15 -21.19
CA SER A 340 -10.87 13.88 -22.22
C SER A 340 -12.15 14.63 -21.90
N LYS A 341 -12.39 14.97 -20.63
CA LYS A 341 -13.52 15.78 -20.18
C LYS A 341 -13.23 17.29 -20.20
N GLY A 342 -12.08 17.70 -20.74
CA GLY A 342 -11.71 19.10 -20.94
C GLY A 342 -11.04 19.77 -19.74
N PHE A 343 -10.65 19.02 -18.71
CA PHE A 343 -9.88 19.56 -17.60
C PHE A 343 -8.52 20.05 -18.07
N LYS A 344 -8.11 21.22 -17.55
CA LYS A 344 -6.81 21.84 -17.83
C LYS A 344 -6.02 21.91 -16.54
N PRO A 345 -4.91 21.15 -16.42
CA PRO A 345 -4.12 21.10 -15.20
C PRO A 345 -3.44 22.42 -14.93
N SER A 346 -3.39 22.85 -13.67
CA SER A 346 -2.73 24.10 -13.26
C SER A 346 -1.22 23.95 -13.04
N MET A 347 -0.75 22.71 -12.83
CA MET A 347 0.60 22.38 -12.34
C MET A 347 0.90 22.96 -10.94
N LYS A 348 -0.13 23.33 -10.18
CA LYS A 348 -0.01 24.04 -8.89
C LYS A 348 -1.04 23.50 -7.88
N PRO A 349 -0.92 22.23 -7.44
CA PRO A 349 -1.77 21.72 -6.37
C PRO A 349 -1.53 22.48 -5.06
N ASN A 350 -2.49 22.44 -4.15
CA ASN A 350 -2.36 23.09 -2.84
C ASN A 350 -1.55 22.23 -1.86
N LEU A 351 -0.21 22.20 -2.06
CA LEU A 351 0.70 21.37 -1.27
C LEU A 351 0.71 21.72 0.24
N GLU A 352 0.40 22.97 0.63
CA GLU A 352 0.32 23.38 2.04
C GLU A 352 -0.87 22.72 2.74
N ALA A 353 -2.03 22.74 2.09
CA ALA A 353 -3.21 22.04 2.62
C ALA A 353 -2.97 20.51 2.66
N HIS A 354 -2.29 19.95 1.67
CA HIS A 354 -1.97 18.53 1.63
C HIS A 354 -0.95 18.12 2.70
N ALA A 355 0.06 18.96 2.97
CA ALA A 355 0.99 18.74 4.08
C ALA A 355 0.26 18.71 5.44
N SER A 356 -0.73 19.61 5.63
CA SER A 356 -1.57 19.60 6.85
C SER A 356 -2.36 18.30 6.99
N ILE A 357 -2.92 17.76 5.88
CA ILE A 357 -3.60 16.45 5.86
C ILE A 357 -2.61 15.32 6.18
N SER A 358 -1.39 15.37 5.62
CA SER A 358 -0.34 14.40 5.90
C SER A 358 0.01 14.36 7.41
N ARG A 359 0.17 15.54 8.06
CA ARG A 359 0.43 15.64 9.50
C ARG A 359 -0.71 15.09 10.35
N GLU A 360 -1.97 15.41 10.01
CA GLU A 360 -3.15 14.91 10.71
C GLU A 360 -3.23 13.38 10.62
N ALA A 361 -3.10 12.82 9.40
CA ALA A 361 -3.14 11.39 9.19
C ALA A 361 -1.98 10.64 9.88
N ALA A 362 -0.77 11.22 9.86
CA ALA A 362 0.38 10.69 10.59
C ALA A 362 0.12 10.61 12.09
N SER A 363 -0.35 11.71 12.70
CA SER A 363 -0.63 11.75 14.13
C SER A 363 -1.74 10.77 14.54
N GLU A 364 -2.77 10.60 13.70
CA GLU A 364 -3.89 9.68 13.96
C GLU A 364 -3.49 8.21 13.79
N GLY A 365 -2.48 7.91 12.97
CA GLY A 365 -1.96 6.55 12.76
C GLY A 365 -0.92 6.11 13.78
N MET A 366 -0.36 7.03 14.59
CA MET A 366 0.61 6.67 15.61
C MET A 366 0.00 5.85 16.72
N VAL A 367 0.73 4.80 17.15
CA VAL A 367 0.27 3.85 18.17
C VAL A 367 1.12 3.97 19.42
N LEU A 368 0.50 4.26 20.56
CA LEU A 368 1.16 4.25 21.84
C LEU A 368 1.21 2.80 22.36
N LEU A 369 2.41 2.19 22.36
CA LEU A 369 2.62 0.79 22.74
C LEU A 369 2.86 0.59 24.24
N LYS A 370 3.47 1.60 24.89
CA LYS A 370 3.78 1.57 26.33
C LYS A 370 3.72 2.98 26.88
N ASN A 371 3.20 3.16 28.10
CA ASN A 371 3.21 4.46 28.81
C ASN A 371 3.13 4.26 30.32
N GLU A 372 4.25 3.95 30.93
CA GLU A 372 4.35 3.74 32.38
C GLU A 372 4.63 5.04 33.13
N LYS A 373 4.11 5.14 34.33
CA LYS A 373 4.33 6.27 35.24
C LYS A 373 4.06 7.64 34.60
N ASN A 374 3.13 7.70 33.65
CA ASN A 374 2.80 8.91 32.88
C ASN A 374 4.03 9.55 32.22
N ALA A 375 4.86 8.75 31.55
CA ALA A 375 6.05 9.24 30.85
C ALA A 375 5.66 10.15 29.68
N LEU A 376 4.51 9.87 29.06
CA LEU A 376 3.87 10.70 28.03
C LEU A 376 2.48 11.14 28.51
N PRO A 377 2.00 12.33 28.08
CA PRO A 377 2.72 13.36 27.34
C PRO A 377 3.82 14.06 28.15
N LEU A 378 4.78 14.72 27.45
CA LEU A 378 5.95 15.40 28.04
C LEU A 378 5.55 16.72 28.73
N VAL A 379 4.76 16.60 29.81
CA VAL A 379 4.28 17.76 30.57
C VAL A 379 5.40 18.31 31.45
N GLY A 380 5.67 19.62 31.37
CA GLY A 380 6.69 20.30 32.18
C GLY A 380 8.13 20.07 31.70
N VAL A 381 8.36 19.26 30.70
CA VAL A 381 9.67 19.04 30.07
C VAL A 381 10.08 20.27 29.27
N LYS A 382 11.31 20.70 29.39
CA LYS A 382 11.90 21.84 28.62
C LYS A 382 13.06 21.39 27.76
N SER A 383 13.82 20.40 28.18
CA SER A 383 15.02 19.93 27.52
C SER A 383 14.98 18.42 27.27
N VAL A 384 15.38 18.03 26.05
CA VAL A 384 15.36 16.65 25.57
C VAL A 384 16.75 16.25 25.11
N ALA A 385 17.27 15.15 25.62
CA ALA A 385 18.42 14.47 25.04
C ALA A 385 17.88 13.51 23.97
N LEU A 386 18.22 13.79 22.72
CA LEU A 386 17.68 13.10 21.58
C LEU A 386 18.70 12.11 21.01
N PHE A 387 18.48 10.83 21.21
CA PHE A 387 19.35 9.73 20.79
C PHE A 387 18.83 9.02 19.54
N GLY A 388 19.75 8.33 18.84
CA GLY A 388 19.44 7.56 17.64
C GLY A 388 19.58 8.38 16.36
N LYS A 389 20.26 7.79 15.35
CA LYS A 389 20.55 8.46 14.07
C LYS A 389 19.28 8.92 13.34
N ILE A 390 18.16 8.20 13.53
CA ILE A 390 16.86 8.48 12.89
C ILE A 390 16.14 9.66 13.55
N SER A 391 16.53 10.08 14.76
CA SER A 391 16.06 11.33 15.36
C SER A 391 16.38 12.57 14.52
N TYR A 392 17.49 12.51 13.77
CA TYR A 392 18.03 13.59 12.95
C TYR A 392 17.83 13.34 11.45
N TYR A 393 17.13 12.27 11.11
CA TYR A 393 16.76 11.88 9.76
C TYR A 393 15.44 11.10 9.77
N LEU A 394 14.43 11.64 9.13
CA LEU A 394 13.13 10.96 9.05
C LEU A 394 13.09 9.94 7.90
N ILE A 395 12.59 8.74 8.19
CA ILE A 395 12.20 7.77 7.17
C ILE A 395 10.73 8.05 6.85
N GLU A 396 10.49 8.87 5.84
CA GLU A 396 9.14 9.30 5.44
C GLU A 396 8.33 8.18 4.80
N ALA A 397 8.99 7.26 4.06
CA ALA A 397 8.40 6.14 3.35
C ALA A 397 9.44 5.05 3.07
N GLY A 398 9.04 3.92 2.52
CA GLY A 398 9.94 2.87 2.04
C GLY A 398 10.64 3.24 0.72
N THR A 399 11.30 2.25 0.09
CA THR A 399 12.03 2.42 -1.17
C THR A 399 11.35 1.67 -2.33
N GLY A 400 11.76 1.95 -3.58
CA GLY A 400 11.16 1.37 -4.77
C GLY A 400 10.03 2.23 -5.37
N SER A 401 9.09 1.62 -6.08
CA SER A 401 7.94 2.30 -6.70
C SER A 401 6.95 2.86 -5.67
N GLY A 402 6.85 2.24 -4.49
CA GLY A 402 6.06 2.73 -3.35
C GLY A 402 6.67 3.94 -2.63
N SER A 403 7.88 4.35 -2.97
CA SER A 403 8.53 5.51 -2.37
C SER A 403 8.02 6.84 -2.93
N ILE A 404 8.39 7.94 -2.29
CA ILE A 404 8.21 9.29 -2.81
C ILE A 404 9.57 9.91 -3.15
N ARG A 405 9.68 10.57 -4.32
CA ARG A 405 10.94 11.17 -4.83
C ARG A 405 10.83 12.66 -5.05
N SER A 406 9.64 13.18 -5.07
CA SER A 406 9.32 14.56 -5.46
C SER A 406 8.86 15.43 -4.31
N ASN A 407 8.97 14.97 -3.06
CA ASN A 407 8.70 15.81 -1.91
C ASN A 407 9.81 16.87 -1.71
N LYS A 408 9.40 18.07 -1.31
CA LYS A 408 10.31 19.20 -1.12
C LYS A 408 11.20 19.05 0.12
N TYR A 409 10.66 18.42 1.16
CA TYR A 409 11.29 18.28 2.48
C TYR A 409 10.74 17.05 3.21
N ALA A 410 11.43 16.66 4.28
CA ALA A 410 10.94 15.77 5.32
C ALA A 410 11.41 16.33 6.67
N ILE A 411 10.49 16.48 7.61
CA ILE A 411 10.77 17.06 8.93
C ILE A 411 11.26 15.96 9.86
N SER A 412 12.49 16.07 10.35
CA SER A 412 13.05 15.17 11.35
C SER A 412 12.39 15.36 12.73
N LEU A 413 12.56 14.39 13.63
CA LEU A 413 12.08 14.54 15.01
C LEU A 413 12.81 15.69 15.73
N ASN A 414 14.12 15.88 15.47
CA ASN A 414 14.88 17.01 15.96
C ASN A 414 14.23 18.35 15.61
N ASP A 415 13.87 18.53 14.33
CA ASP A 415 13.24 19.76 13.86
C ASP A 415 11.82 19.92 14.43
N GLY A 416 11.06 18.82 14.53
CA GLY A 416 9.74 18.81 15.12
C GLY A 416 9.73 19.21 16.58
N LEU A 417 10.65 18.67 17.40
CA LEU A 417 10.75 19.01 18.82
C LEU A 417 11.24 20.44 19.04
N LYS A 418 12.19 20.93 18.23
CA LYS A 418 12.62 22.34 18.28
C LYS A 418 11.46 23.28 17.96
N ALA A 419 10.69 22.98 16.92
CA ALA A 419 9.51 23.77 16.56
C ALA A 419 8.42 23.72 17.64
N ALA A 420 8.31 22.63 18.38
CA ALA A 420 7.41 22.48 19.54
C ALA A 420 7.90 23.21 20.80
N GLY A 421 9.11 23.81 20.77
CA GLY A 421 9.69 24.65 21.83
C GLY A 421 10.63 23.92 22.80
N TYR A 422 11.04 22.68 22.50
CA TYR A 422 12.00 21.96 23.32
C TYR A 422 13.44 22.33 22.99
N GLN A 423 14.29 22.39 24.03
CA GLN A 423 15.74 22.52 23.90
C GLN A 423 16.33 21.13 23.63
N ILE A 424 17.12 21.00 22.55
CA ILE A 424 17.77 19.74 22.18
C ILE A 424 19.27 19.84 22.44
N SER A 425 19.87 18.75 22.94
CA SER A 425 21.30 18.67 23.15
C SER A 425 22.07 18.93 21.85
N LYS A 426 22.91 19.98 21.86
CA LYS A 426 23.74 20.32 20.70
C LYS A 426 24.84 19.30 20.46
N ASP A 427 25.40 18.72 21.51
CA ASP A 427 26.47 17.73 21.43
C ASP A 427 25.94 16.45 20.70
N LEU A 428 24.73 15.98 21.05
CA LEU A 428 24.10 14.85 20.37
C LEU A 428 23.72 15.19 18.93
N GLU A 429 23.19 16.41 18.69
CA GLU A 429 22.86 16.85 17.36
C GLU A 429 24.09 16.85 16.44
N ASP A 430 25.20 17.40 16.88
CA ASP A 430 26.44 17.44 16.13
C ASP A 430 27.01 16.02 15.89
N THR A 431 26.99 15.19 16.93
CA THR A 431 27.46 13.80 16.86
C THR A 431 26.68 13.00 15.83
N TYR A 432 25.36 12.99 15.91
CA TYR A 432 24.53 12.20 14.99
C TYR A 432 24.45 12.80 13.58
N THR A 433 24.51 14.12 13.47
CA THR A 433 24.55 14.79 12.14
C THR A 433 25.86 14.44 11.41
N ALA A 434 26.99 14.46 12.12
CA ALA A 434 28.27 14.05 11.56
C ALA A 434 28.27 12.55 11.19
N PHE A 435 27.71 11.69 12.04
CA PHE A 435 27.58 10.26 11.76
C PHE A 435 26.73 10.01 10.51
N ASN A 436 25.57 10.64 10.42
CA ASN A 436 24.68 10.53 9.27
C ASN A 436 25.35 11.06 7.98
N ALA A 437 26.08 12.18 8.07
CA ALA A 437 26.83 12.73 6.95
C ALA A 437 27.92 11.77 6.45
N LYS A 438 28.63 11.12 7.38
CA LYS A 438 29.63 10.08 7.06
C LYS A 438 29.00 8.90 6.32
N ILE A 439 27.91 8.33 6.86
CA ILE A 439 27.15 7.24 6.19
C ILE A 439 26.76 7.66 4.76
N MET A 440 26.23 8.87 4.60
CA MET A 440 25.83 9.37 3.29
C MET A 440 27.00 9.58 2.32
N SER A 441 28.21 9.85 2.84
CA SER A 441 29.42 10.00 2.01
C SER A 441 30.05 8.65 1.63
N ASP A 442 30.07 7.71 2.59
CA ASP A 442 30.78 6.44 2.44
C ASP A 442 30.00 5.42 1.60
N ASN A 443 28.67 5.50 1.60
CA ASN A 443 27.81 4.55 0.91
C ASN A 443 27.00 5.21 -0.22
N LEU A 444 27.56 5.12 -1.40
CA LEU A 444 26.91 5.65 -2.59
C LEU A 444 25.71 4.81 -3.04
N VAL A 445 25.74 3.48 -2.79
CA VAL A 445 24.67 2.58 -3.28
C VAL A 445 24.68 1.25 -2.50
N PRO A 446 23.58 0.80 -1.89
CA PRO A 446 23.44 -0.57 -1.40
C PRO A 446 23.60 -1.58 -2.55
N ASP A 447 24.05 -2.80 -2.26
CA ASP A 447 24.27 -3.87 -3.27
C ASP A 447 23.07 -4.12 -4.19
N TYR A 448 21.86 -3.97 -3.69
CA TYR A 448 20.63 -4.06 -4.48
C TYR A 448 20.57 -3.03 -5.63
N PHE A 449 21.14 -1.84 -5.45
CA PHE A 449 21.17 -0.78 -6.45
C PHE A 449 22.40 -0.84 -7.38
N ASN A 450 23.31 -1.80 -7.20
CA ASN A 450 24.46 -1.99 -8.12
C ASN A 450 24.03 -2.46 -9.52
N ASN A 451 22.75 -2.74 -9.73
CA ASN A 451 22.23 -2.93 -11.07
C ASN A 451 22.33 -1.60 -11.88
N PRO A 452 23.04 -1.55 -13.01
CA PRO A 452 23.21 -0.33 -13.81
C PRO A 452 21.90 0.35 -14.21
N PHE A 453 20.86 -0.44 -14.43
CA PHE A 453 19.52 0.06 -14.72
C PHE A 453 18.90 0.81 -13.53
N MET A 454 18.99 0.23 -12.33
CA MET A 454 18.47 0.86 -11.10
C MET A 454 19.29 2.10 -10.72
N LEU A 455 20.60 2.10 -10.96
CA LEU A 455 21.46 3.27 -10.76
C LEU A 455 21.05 4.44 -11.67
N ALA A 456 20.89 4.16 -12.96
CA ALA A 456 20.46 5.15 -13.94
C ALA A 456 19.05 5.68 -13.62
N ALA A 457 18.13 4.77 -13.25
CA ALA A 457 16.76 5.08 -12.86
C ALA A 457 16.68 6.03 -11.65
N ASN A 458 17.64 5.94 -10.73
CA ASN A 458 17.71 6.80 -9.56
C ASN A 458 18.63 8.02 -9.75
N GLY A 459 19.05 8.30 -10.97
CA GLY A 459 19.85 9.48 -11.31
C GLY A 459 21.31 9.40 -10.87
N VAL A 460 21.83 8.19 -10.62
CA VAL A 460 23.25 7.99 -10.33
C VAL A 460 24.05 8.12 -11.63
N LYS A 461 24.93 9.10 -11.70
CA LYS A 461 25.85 9.32 -12.82
C LYS A 461 27.29 9.29 -12.31
N ASP A 462 28.15 8.59 -13.03
CA ASP A 462 29.59 8.49 -12.71
C ASP A 462 29.86 8.09 -11.25
N GLY A 463 29.05 7.15 -10.72
CA GLY A 463 29.13 6.69 -9.34
C GLY A 463 28.67 7.70 -8.29
N LYS A 464 28.12 8.86 -8.71
CA LYS A 464 27.61 9.91 -7.81
C LYS A 464 26.09 9.88 -7.78
N ALA A 465 25.53 9.64 -6.61
CA ALA A 465 24.11 9.73 -6.39
C ALA A 465 23.64 11.19 -6.16
N PRO A 466 22.45 11.57 -6.66
CA PRO A 466 21.88 12.87 -6.35
C PRO A 466 21.57 12.98 -4.83
N PRO A 467 21.53 14.19 -4.27
CA PRO A 467 21.38 14.39 -2.81
C PRO A 467 20.17 13.68 -2.18
N HIS A 468 19.05 13.63 -2.89
CA HIS A 468 17.84 12.95 -2.43
C HIS A 468 17.99 11.42 -2.37
N PHE A 469 18.80 10.84 -3.26
CA PHE A 469 19.07 9.40 -3.27
C PHE A 469 19.93 9.01 -2.05
N LYS A 470 20.96 9.78 -1.74
CA LYS A 470 21.83 9.56 -0.57
C LYS A 470 21.05 9.53 0.74
N LYS A 471 20.03 10.41 0.89
CA LYS A 471 19.21 10.49 2.09
C LYS A 471 18.50 9.19 2.44
N ARG A 472 18.20 8.34 1.44
CA ARG A 472 17.45 7.08 1.62
C ARG A 472 18.31 5.89 2.03
N LEU A 473 19.63 6.06 2.14
CA LEU A 473 20.57 4.99 2.47
C LEU A 473 20.81 4.83 3.98
N ILE A 474 20.51 5.87 4.79
CA ILE A 474 20.73 5.84 6.24
C ILE A 474 20.08 4.63 6.93
N PRO A 475 18.84 4.21 6.60
CA PRO A 475 18.20 3.11 7.29
C PRO A 475 18.89 1.75 7.17
N PHE A 476 19.76 1.58 6.19
CA PHE A 476 20.50 0.32 5.96
C PHE A 476 21.78 0.19 6.80
N HIS A 477 22.08 1.15 7.67
CA HIS A 477 23.25 1.15 8.53
C HIS A 477 22.88 0.90 9.98
N ASP A 478 23.78 0.25 10.70
CA ASP A 478 23.61 0.02 12.14
C ASP A 478 23.61 1.34 12.92
N GLU A 479 23.17 1.27 14.18
CA GLU A 479 23.11 2.42 15.06
C GLU A 479 24.51 2.80 15.55
N LEU A 480 24.69 4.10 15.86
CA LEU A 480 25.94 4.60 16.44
C LEU A 480 26.14 4.04 17.84
N GLU A 481 27.29 3.43 18.07
CA GLU A 481 27.69 3.01 19.41
C GLU A 481 28.18 4.21 20.22
N LEU A 482 27.42 4.60 21.25
CA LEU A 482 27.82 5.63 22.21
C LEU A 482 28.43 4.98 23.45
N THR A 483 29.51 5.58 23.96
CA THR A 483 30.06 5.18 25.25
C THR A 483 29.12 5.59 26.39
N LYS A 484 29.26 4.89 27.55
CA LYS A 484 28.48 5.24 28.76
C LYS A 484 28.76 6.65 29.23
N ASP A 485 30.01 7.14 29.08
CA ASP A 485 30.40 8.51 29.47
C ASP A 485 29.74 9.56 28.57
N GLN A 486 29.62 9.30 27.27
CA GLN A 486 28.88 10.18 26.35
C GLN A 486 27.40 10.27 26.73
N ILE A 487 26.79 9.16 27.12
CA ILE A 487 25.39 9.13 27.59
C ILE A 487 25.25 9.85 28.91
N ALA A 488 26.14 9.56 29.88
CA ALA A 488 26.10 10.14 31.21
C ALA A 488 26.27 11.68 31.22
N LYS A 489 27.00 12.22 30.25
CA LYS A 489 27.19 13.69 30.07
C LYS A 489 25.87 14.40 29.76
N GLU A 490 24.92 13.73 29.12
CA GLU A 490 23.61 14.30 28.73
C GLU A 490 22.61 14.34 29.91
N VAL A 491 22.78 13.44 30.87
CA VAL A 491 21.84 13.27 31.99
C VAL A 491 21.59 14.55 32.79
N PRO A 492 22.59 15.34 33.22
CA PRO A 492 22.35 16.57 33.96
C PRO A 492 21.71 17.70 33.10
N ASN A 493 21.84 17.63 31.77
CA ASN A 493 21.49 18.70 30.84
C ASN A 493 20.12 18.55 30.19
N SER A 494 19.40 17.48 30.52
CA SER A 494 18.09 17.17 29.90
C SER A 494 17.09 16.67 30.94
N ASP A 495 15.81 16.96 30.73
CA ASP A 495 14.71 16.52 31.59
C ASP A 495 14.29 15.08 31.25
N VAL A 496 14.43 14.68 30.00
CA VAL A 496 14.00 13.38 29.45
C VAL A 496 14.95 12.94 28.35
N ALA A 497 15.08 11.62 28.13
CA ALA A 497 15.70 11.05 26.94
C ALA A 497 14.64 10.57 25.96
N VAL A 498 14.85 10.85 24.68
CA VAL A 498 14.05 10.29 23.56
C VAL A 498 15.01 9.57 22.63
N ILE A 499 14.72 8.32 22.31
CA ILE A 499 15.51 7.47 21.41
C ILE A 499 14.66 7.16 20.18
N THR A 500 15.17 7.41 18.96
CA THR A 500 14.45 7.01 17.76
C THR A 500 15.16 5.86 17.06
N LEU A 501 14.45 4.72 16.92
CA LEU A 501 14.89 3.57 16.16
C LEU A 501 14.14 3.53 14.81
N GLY A 502 14.84 3.17 13.73
CA GLY A 502 14.25 3.20 12.39
C GLY A 502 14.51 1.95 11.57
N ARG A 503 13.51 1.58 10.77
CA ARG A 503 13.56 0.51 9.77
C ARG A 503 12.91 0.96 8.48
N SER A 504 13.51 0.61 7.35
CA SER A 504 12.91 0.81 6.04
C SER A 504 12.66 -0.52 5.36
N GLY A 505 11.50 -0.66 4.75
CA GLY A 505 11.21 -1.70 3.79
C GLY A 505 11.42 -1.19 2.36
N GLY A 506 11.36 -2.08 1.37
CA GLY A 506 11.51 -1.68 -0.01
C GLY A 506 11.17 -2.75 -1.01
N GLU A 507 10.94 -2.31 -2.23
CA GLU A 507 10.71 -3.16 -3.38
C GLU A 507 11.99 -3.86 -3.82
N GLY A 508 11.91 -5.16 -4.06
CA GLY A 508 12.96 -5.99 -4.62
C GLY A 508 13.89 -6.62 -3.60
N TYR A 509 13.67 -6.44 -2.31
CA TYR A 509 14.42 -7.11 -1.25
C TYR A 509 13.54 -7.38 -0.03
N GLU A 510 13.88 -8.42 0.72
CA GLU A 510 13.21 -8.71 1.99
C GLU A 510 13.75 -7.81 3.10
N ASN A 511 12.88 -7.48 4.07
CA ASN A 511 13.27 -6.74 5.25
C ASN A 511 14.11 -7.65 6.18
N GLY A 512 15.42 -7.63 5.99
CA GLY A 512 16.38 -8.37 6.83
C GLY A 512 16.50 -7.82 8.26
N TYR A 513 15.92 -6.67 8.54
CA TYR A 513 16.08 -5.92 9.80
C TYR A 513 14.96 -6.15 10.81
N PHE A 514 14.27 -7.29 10.77
CA PHE A 514 13.29 -7.63 11.81
C PHE A 514 13.93 -7.63 13.20
N PRO A 515 15.05 -8.33 13.46
CA PRO A 515 15.72 -8.28 14.78
C PRO A 515 16.32 -6.90 15.03
N SER A 516 16.29 -6.48 16.30
CA SER A 516 17.06 -5.33 16.74
C SER A 516 18.55 -5.67 16.77
N SER A 517 19.40 -4.74 16.33
CA SER A 517 20.84 -4.92 16.40
C SER A 517 21.34 -4.82 17.85
N LEU A 518 22.53 -5.37 18.13
CA LEU A 518 23.15 -5.23 19.46
C LEU A 518 23.40 -3.77 19.83
N ASN A 519 23.76 -2.92 18.85
CA ASN A 519 23.97 -1.49 19.11
C ASN A 519 22.67 -0.79 19.49
N GLU A 520 21.55 -1.12 18.87
CA GLU A 520 20.24 -0.57 19.23
C GLU A 520 19.80 -1.02 20.63
N ILE A 521 19.92 -2.32 20.94
CA ILE A 521 19.59 -2.88 22.25
C ILE A 521 20.45 -2.24 23.33
N ASN A 522 21.77 -2.11 23.08
CA ASN A 522 22.70 -1.47 24.02
C ASN A 522 22.42 0.02 24.19
N LEU A 523 22.09 0.74 23.12
CA LEU A 523 21.69 2.14 23.19
C LEU A 523 20.49 2.32 24.12
N VAL A 524 19.41 1.56 23.88
CA VAL A 524 18.18 1.64 24.70
C VAL A 524 18.50 1.31 26.16
N ARG A 525 19.22 0.21 26.43
CA ARG A 525 19.59 -0.20 27.79
C ARG A 525 20.44 0.84 28.49
N ASN A 526 21.54 1.27 27.89
CA ASN A 526 22.51 2.19 28.54
C ASN A 526 21.86 3.56 28.81
N VAL A 527 21.02 4.06 27.92
CA VAL A 527 20.27 5.32 28.13
C VAL A 527 19.27 5.15 29.27
N CYS A 528 18.52 4.04 29.31
CA CYS A 528 17.57 3.76 30.40
C CYS A 528 18.29 3.65 31.73
N ASP A 529 19.40 2.89 31.80
CA ASP A 529 20.18 2.75 33.03
C ASP A 529 20.65 4.10 33.56
N ALA A 530 21.18 4.98 32.67
CA ALA A 530 21.70 6.28 33.06
C ALA A 530 20.62 7.25 33.56
N TYR A 531 19.47 7.31 32.85
CA TYR A 531 18.39 8.23 33.21
C TYR A 531 17.57 7.75 34.39
N HIS A 532 17.28 6.45 34.49
CA HIS A 532 16.57 5.86 35.63
C HIS A 532 17.34 5.96 36.92
N ALA A 533 18.68 5.93 36.89
CA ALA A 533 19.52 6.12 38.06
C ALA A 533 19.27 7.45 38.77
N VAL A 534 18.79 8.47 38.07
CA VAL A 534 18.44 9.79 38.59
C VAL A 534 16.94 10.10 38.55
N GLY A 535 16.11 9.10 38.30
CA GLY A 535 14.65 9.21 38.31
C GLY A 535 14.06 9.92 37.08
N LYS A 536 14.82 10.09 35.99
CA LYS A 536 14.37 10.67 34.74
C LYS A 536 13.77 9.60 33.80
N LYS A 537 12.91 10.02 32.89
CA LYS A 537 12.18 9.15 31.98
C LYS A 537 12.90 8.93 30.64
N VAL A 538 12.59 7.80 30.01
CA VAL A 538 13.08 7.46 28.67
C VAL A 538 11.90 7.06 27.80
N VAL A 539 11.83 7.64 26.61
CA VAL A 539 10.82 7.37 25.58
C VAL A 539 11.52 6.80 24.36
N VAL A 540 10.98 5.72 23.79
CA VAL A 540 11.41 5.22 22.48
C VAL A 540 10.37 5.55 21.42
N VAL A 541 10.82 6.07 20.28
CA VAL A 541 10.02 6.32 19.08
C VAL A 541 10.45 5.33 18.01
N LEU A 542 9.50 4.62 17.40
CA LEU A 542 9.74 3.69 16.30
C LEU A 542 9.31 4.31 14.97
N ASN A 543 10.28 4.62 14.09
CA ASN A 543 10.05 5.09 12.74
C ASN A 543 10.30 3.92 11.77
N VAL A 544 9.29 3.06 11.59
CA VAL A 544 9.40 1.76 10.90
C VAL A 544 8.31 1.57 9.87
N GLY A 545 8.59 0.84 8.78
CA GLY A 545 7.63 0.58 7.71
C GLY A 545 6.70 -0.61 7.94
N GLY A 546 6.88 -1.36 9.01
CA GLY A 546 6.11 -2.57 9.34
C GLY A 546 6.51 -3.14 10.68
N VAL A 547 6.10 -4.37 10.95
CA VAL A 547 6.38 -5.08 12.18
C VAL A 547 7.88 -5.30 12.38
N CYS A 548 8.40 -4.97 13.56
CA CYS A 548 9.79 -5.20 13.97
C CYS A 548 9.85 -5.87 15.34
N GLU A 549 11.01 -6.42 15.67
CA GLU A 549 11.26 -7.01 16.98
C GLU A 549 11.35 -5.92 18.06
N THR A 550 10.67 -6.14 19.17
CA THR A 550 10.67 -5.25 20.32
C THR A 550 10.93 -5.99 21.63
N ALA A 551 10.82 -7.31 21.63
CA ALA A 551 10.83 -8.13 22.85
C ALA A 551 12.14 -8.06 23.62
N SER A 552 13.27 -7.84 22.93
CA SER A 552 14.59 -7.78 23.56
C SER A 552 14.87 -6.50 24.37
N TRP A 553 14.08 -5.43 24.14
CA TRP A 553 14.37 -4.13 24.77
C TRP A 553 13.12 -3.38 25.28
N ARG A 554 11.89 -3.78 24.91
CA ARG A 554 10.66 -3.02 25.24
C ARG A 554 10.42 -2.81 26.75
N ASP A 555 11.02 -3.61 27.60
CA ASP A 555 10.83 -3.52 29.04
C ASP A 555 11.66 -2.41 29.67
N TYR A 556 12.72 -1.90 28.99
CA TYR A 556 13.59 -0.87 29.55
C TYR A 556 12.96 0.54 29.55
N PRO A 557 12.42 1.09 28.43
CA PRO A 557 11.92 2.46 28.41
C PRO A 557 10.58 2.61 29.15
N ASP A 558 10.28 3.83 29.62
CA ASP A 558 9.01 4.14 30.29
C ASP A 558 7.84 4.27 29.30
N ALA A 559 8.12 4.71 28.05
CA ALA A 559 7.11 4.79 27.00
C ALA A 559 7.68 4.40 25.63
N ILE A 560 6.78 3.87 24.76
CA ILE A 560 7.10 3.49 23.39
C ILE A 560 6.00 4.04 22.48
N LEU A 561 6.37 4.89 21.53
CA LEU A 561 5.49 5.41 20.49
C LEU A 561 5.89 4.86 19.13
N LEU A 562 4.99 4.13 18.47
CA LEU A 562 5.17 3.66 17.10
C LEU A 562 4.64 4.71 16.13
N ALA A 563 5.55 5.37 15.43
CA ALA A 563 5.24 6.45 14.49
C ALA A 563 5.09 5.97 13.03
N TRP A 564 5.38 4.69 12.75
CA TRP A 564 5.41 4.14 11.40
C TRP A 564 6.36 4.92 10.47
N GLN A 565 6.02 5.00 9.18
CA GLN A 565 6.63 5.92 8.20
C GLN A 565 5.59 7.01 7.89
N PRO A 566 5.72 8.18 8.53
CA PRO A 566 4.63 9.15 8.70
C PRO A 566 4.55 10.21 7.60
N GLY A 567 5.23 10.03 6.47
CA GLY A 567 5.28 11.06 5.43
C GLY A 567 6.15 12.27 5.81
N GLN A 568 6.11 13.33 4.98
CA GLN A 568 7.03 14.47 5.11
C GLN A 568 6.87 15.29 6.40
N GLU A 569 5.69 15.29 7.02
CA GLU A 569 5.37 16.05 8.23
C GLU A 569 5.65 15.27 9.52
N GLY A 570 6.31 14.11 9.42
CA GLY A 570 6.44 13.14 10.50
C GLY A 570 7.03 13.70 11.79
N GLY A 571 8.08 14.52 11.71
CA GLY A 571 8.69 15.12 12.89
C GLY A 571 7.73 16.02 13.68
N TYR A 572 6.91 16.82 13.00
CA TYR A 572 5.87 17.63 13.63
C TYR A 572 4.77 16.75 14.23
N ALA A 573 4.31 15.73 13.48
CA ALA A 573 3.27 14.83 13.95
C ALA A 573 3.71 14.06 15.22
N ILE A 574 4.96 13.57 15.25
CA ILE A 574 5.51 12.90 16.44
C ILE A 574 5.59 13.88 17.60
N ALA A 575 6.09 15.10 17.38
CA ALA A 575 6.19 16.13 18.43
C ALA A 575 4.80 16.51 19.00
N ASP A 576 3.74 16.58 18.16
CA ASP A 576 2.37 16.84 18.60
C ASP A 576 1.86 15.75 19.56
N VAL A 577 2.15 14.48 19.27
CA VAL A 577 1.77 13.37 20.15
C VAL A 577 2.62 13.38 21.42
N LEU A 578 3.94 13.52 21.33
CA LEU A 578 4.82 13.56 22.50
C LEU A 578 4.47 14.70 23.45
N LYS A 579 4.12 15.87 22.93
CA LYS A 579 3.70 17.04 23.71
C LYS A 579 2.29 16.93 24.30
N GLY A 580 1.45 16.04 23.76
CA GLY A 580 0.05 15.88 24.14
C GLY A 580 -0.90 16.86 23.44
N ALA A 581 -0.46 17.55 22.40
CA ALA A 581 -1.34 18.33 21.52
C ALA A 581 -2.32 17.42 20.76
N VAL A 582 -1.89 16.21 20.46
CA VAL A 582 -2.72 15.14 19.91
C VAL A 582 -2.68 13.94 20.86
N ASN A 583 -3.84 13.47 21.28
CA ASN A 583 -3.96 12.22 22.02
C ASN A 583 -3.84 11.03 21.06
N PRO A 584 -2.88 10.09 21.24
CA PRO A 584 -2.74 8.94 20.36
C PRO A 584 -4.04 8.12 20.33
N SER A 585 -4.44 7.71 19.13
CA SER A 585 -5.67 6.94 18.90
C SER A 585 -5.50 5.87 17.82
N GLY A 586 -4.28 5.68 17.33
CA GLY A 586 -3.92 4.62 16.40
C GLY A 586 -3.97 3.27 17.10
N LYS A 587 -4.28 2.22 16.32
CA LYS A 587 -4.28 0.82 16.75
C LYS A 587 -3.46 -0.01 15.77
N LEU A 588 -2.81 -1.06 16.26
CA LEU A 588 -1.98 -1.92 15.42
C LEU A 588 -2.81 -2.60 14.31
N PRO A 589 -2.43 -2.46 13.04
CA PRO A 589 -3.04 -3.23 11.95
C PRO A 589 -2.45 -4.64 11.82
N ASP A 590 -1.48 -4.97 12.67
CA ASP A 590 -0.72 -6.21 12.67
C ASP A 590 -0.42 -6.67 14.10
N SER A 591 -0.27 -7.98 14.29
CA SER A 591 0.30 -8.57 15.49
C SER A 591 1.82 -8.43 15.49
N PHE A 592 2.42 -8.08 16.62
CA PHE A 592 3.88 -8.03 16.82
C PHE A 592 4.33 -9.33 17.50
N PRO A 593 4.97 -10.27 16.81
CA PRO A 593 5.47 -11.49 17.43
C PRO A 593 6.64 -11.21 18.39
N LEU A 594 6.89 -12.11 19.33
CA LEU A 594 8.07 -12.02 20.20
C LEU A 594 9.37 -12.25 19.42
N LYS A 595 9.32 -13.17 18.43
CA LYS A 595 10.43 -13.49 17.53
C LYS A 595 9.91 -13.90 16.16
N VAL A 596 10.73 -13.81 15.14
CA VAL A 596 10.32 -14.11 13.76
C VAL A 596 9.91 -15.57 13.55
N GLU A 597 10.44 -16.49 14.33
CA GLU A 597 10.12 -17.91 14.30
C GLU A 597 8.69 -18.22 14.76
N ASP A 598 8.06 -17.31 15.52
CA ASP A 598 6.68 -17.44 15.99
C ASP A 598 5.65 -17.06 14.92
N VAL A 599 6.10 -16.51 13.77
CA VAL A 599 5.21 -16.16 12.65
C VAL A 599 4.70 -17.43 11.97
N PRO A 600 3.39 -17.56 11.68
CA PRO A 600 2.84 -18.78 11.09
C PRO A 600 3.51 -19.20 9.77
N SER A 601 3.97 -18.24 8.98
CA SER A 601 4.69 -18.46 7.72
C SER A 601 6.20 -18.62 7.88
N ALA A 602 6.77 -18.59 9.10
CA ALA A 602 8.23 -18.56 9.30
C ALA A 602 8.99 -19.71 8.63
N LYS A 603 8.40 -20.91 8.66
CA LYS A 603 9.02 -22.13 8.07
C LYS A 603 8.93 -22.19 6.55
N SER A 604 7.98 -21.47 5.96
CA SER A 604 7.70 -21.51 4.51
C SER A 604 8.09 -20.22 3.79
N PHE A 605 8.64 -19.24 4.51
CA PHE A 605 9.08 -17.97 3.95
C PHE A 605 10.62 -17.91 3.84
N PRO A 606 11.20 -17.45 2.72
CA PRO A 606 10.52 -16.98 1.50
C PRO A 606 10.08 -18.13 0.58
N GLY A 607 10.39 -19.39 0.88
CA GLY A 607 10.02 -20.55 0.11
C GLY A 607 11.11 -21.61 0.06
N GLU A 608 10.94 -22.61 -0.78
CA GLU A 608 11.83 -23.77 -0.91
C GLU A 608 12.41 -23.86 -2.33
N PRO A 609 13.76 -24.08 -2.44
CA PRO A 609 14.76 -23.99 -1.38
C PRO A 609 14.93 -22.55 -0.88
N SER A 610 15.32 -22.33 0.38
CA SER A 610 15.34 -21.02 1.03
C SER A 610 16.31 -20.00 0.42
N ASP A 611 17.41 -20.48 -0.19
CA ASP A 611 18.43 -19.68 -0.86
C ASP A 611 18.04 -19.26 -2.28
N ASN A 612 17.14 -20.00 -2.92
CA ASN A 612 16.61 -19.70 -4.24
C ASN A 612 15.16 -20.22 -4.39
N PRO A 613 14.18 -19.60 -3.72
CA PRO A 613 12.83 -20.13 -3.62
C PRO A 613 12.15 -20.23 -4.98
N VAL A 614 11.66 -21.45 -5.27
CA VAL A 614 10.81 -21.74 -6.43
C VAL A 614 9.36 -21.78 -6.01
N ASN A 615 9.05 -22.44 -4.87
CA ASN A 615 7.71 -22.52 -4.32
C ASN A 615 7.68 -21.92 -2.92
N SER A 616 6.69 -21.08 -2.67
CA SER A 616 6.35 -20.58 -1.34
C SER A 616 5.02 -21.19 -0.92
N PHE A 617 5.07 -22.13 0.02
CA PHE A 617 3.88 -22.83 0.49
C PHE A 617 3.17 -22.02 1.58
N TYR A 618 1.90 -21.73 1.39
CA TYR A 618 1.08 -20.98 2.35
C TYR A 618 0.38 -21.96 3.31
N ASN A 619 1.22 -22.74 4.01
CA ASN A 619 0.78 -23.81 4.91
C ASN A 619 0.05 -23.30 6.16
N GLU A 620 0.12 -22.03 6.43
CA GLU A 620 -0.69 -21.40 7.48
C GLU A 620 -2.19 -21.40 7.13
N GLY A 621 -2.54 -21.57 5.85
CA GLY A 621 -3.92 -21.59 5.39
C GLY A 621 -4.67 -20.31 5.76
N ILE A 622 -5.79 -20.46 6.48
CA ILE A 622 -6.58 -19.33 6.98
C ILE A 622 -6.00 -18.68 8.25
N TYR A 623 -4.99 -19.29 8.86
CA TYR A 623 -4.40 -18.84 10.11
C TYR A 623 -3.26 -17.85 9.90
N THR A 624 -3.58 -16.69 9.32
CA THR A 624 -2.67 -15.54 9.16
C THR A 624 -2.83 -14.56 10.31
N GLY A 625 -1.72 -13.90 10.73
CA GLY A 625 -1.75 -12.86 11.74
C GLY A 625 -2.44 -13.30 13.05
N TYR A 626 -3.29 -12.43 13.61
CA TYR A 626 -3.99 -12.70 14.87
C TYR A 626 -4.86 -13.96 14.85
N ARG A 627 -5.37 -14.36 13.66
CA ARG A 627 -6.12 -15.63 13.52
C ARG A 627 -5.29 -16.81 14.00
N TYR A 628 -3.99 -16.79 13.72
CA TYR A 628 -3.04 -17.78 14.22
C TYR A 628 -2.76 -17.60 15.71
N TYR A 629 -2.30 -16.41 16.13
CA TYR A 629 -1.84 -16.18 17.48
C TYR A 629 -2.94 -16.43 18.52
N ASP A 630 -4.17 -16.03 18.21
CA ASP A 630 -5.33 -16.23 19.11
C ASP A 630 -5.80 -17.69 19.10
N SER A 631 -5.88 -18.33 17.92
CA SER A 631 -6.38 -19.72 17.79
C SER A 631 -5.42 -20.75 18.37
N PHE A 632 -4.12 -20.53 18.25
CA PHE A 632 -3.08 -21.44 18.75
C PHE A 632 -2.48 -20.98 20.08
N LYS A 633 -2.97 -19.88 20.66
CA LYS A 633 -2.52 -19.31 21.93
C LYS A 633 -1.02 -19.00 21.94
N VAL A 634 -0.49 -18.55 20.82
CA VAL A 634 0.92 -18.14 20.68
C VAL A 634 1.07 -16.73 21.27
N PRO A 635 2.02 -16.52 22.21
CA PRO A 635 2.23 -15.20 22.79
C PRO A 635 2.80 -14.22 21.77
N VAL A 636 2.40 -12.95 21.89
CA VAL A 636 2.89 -11.86 21.07
C VAL A 636 3.40 -10.71 21.93
N ALA A 637 4.26 -9.86 21.39
CA ALA A 637 4.69 -8.64 22.04
C ALA A 637 3.53 -7.65 22.17
N TYR A 638 2.76 -7.49 21.09
CA TYR A 638 1.52 -6.72 21.03
C TYR A 638 0.54 -7.40 20.10
N GLU A 639 -0.72 -7.48 20.49
CA GLU A 639 -1.77 -8.11 19.71
C GLU A 639 -2.33 -7.18 18.63
N PHE A 640 -2.99 -7.76 17.63
CA PHE A 640 -3.75 -7.04 16.61
C PHE A 640 -4.80 -6.11 17.23
N GLY A 641 -4.87 -4.89 16.76
CA GLY A 641 -5.79 -3.88 17.26
C GLY A 641 -5.34 -3.19 18.54
N PHE A 642 -4.17 -3.54 19.11
CA PHE A 642 -3.64 -2.90 20.33
C PHE A 642 -3.24 -1.43 20.11
N GLY A 643 -3.43 -0.60 21.14
CA GLY A 643 -2.95 0.77 21.19
C GLY A 643 -3.53 1.49 22.42
N LEU A 644 -2.66 2.21 23.13
CA LEU A 644 -2.99 2.99 24.32
C LEU A 644 -3.41 4.42 23.95
N SER A 645 -3.99 5.12 24.91
CA SER A 645 -4.41 6.51 24.82
C SER A 645 -3.98 7.25 26.10
N TYR A 646 -3.92 8.59 26.06
CA TYR A 646 -3.75 9.43 27.26
C TYR A 646 -5.05 9.54 28.08
N THR A 647 -6.15 8.96 27.61
CA THR A 647 -7.41 8.86 28.31
C THR A 647 -7.88 7.41 28.42
N THR A 648 -9.01 7.17 29.06
CA THR A 648 -9.60 5.84 29.19
C THR A 648 -11.03 5.82 28.62
N PHE A 649 -11.47 4.64 28.16
CA PHE A 649 -12.78 4.46 27.58
C PHE A 649 -13.51 3.29 28.24
N GLU A 650 -14.81 3.50 28.51
CA GLU A 650 -15.74 2.47 28.99
C GLU A 650 -16.68 2.05 27.86
N TYR A 651 -16.87 0.73 27.73
CA TYR A 651 -17.82 0.15 26.78
C TYR A 651 -19.01 -0.38 27.57
N SER A 652 -20.23 -0.09 27.09
CA SER A 652 -21.46 -0.52 27.75
C SER A 652 -22.59 -0.70 26.76
N GLY A 653 -23.73 -1.22 27.20
CA GLY A 653 -24.95 -1.24 26.42
C GLY A 653 -24.87 -2.04 25.13
N LEU A 654 -24.08 -3.14 25.10
CA LEU A 654 -24.05 -4.05 23.95
C LEU A 654 -25.47 -4.60 23.73
N LYS A 655 -25.98 -4.37 22.52
CA LYS A 655 -27.31 -4.79 22.12
C LYS A 655 -27.31 -5.37 20.72
N LEU A 656 -27.95 -6.52 20.57
CA LEU A 656 -28.25 -7.13 19.27
C LEU A 656 -29.68 -6.77 18.87
N SER A 657 -29.92 -6.57 17.56
CA SER A 657 -31.28 -6.32 17.05
C SER A 657 -32.19 -7.53 17.18
N SER A 658 -31.63 -8.75 17.26
CA SER A 658 -32.34 -10.02 17.46
C SER A 658 -31.40 -11.05 18.08
N ASN A 659 -31.95 -12.06 18.76
CA ASN A 659 -31.21 -13.24 19.21
C ASN A 659 -31.17 -14.35 18.15
N ASN A 660 -31.93 -14.21 17.06
CA ASN A 660 -31.89 -15.10 15.91
C ASN A 660 -31.47 -14.30 14.67
N PHE A 661 -30.64 -14.89 13.83
CA PHE A 661 -30.22 -14.27 12.60
C PHE A 661 -31.24 -14.50 11.48
N GLU A 662 -31.75 -13.41 10.89
CA GLU A 662 -32.76 -13.39 9.82
C GLU A 662 -32.29 -12.60 8.59
N GLY A 663 -31.04 -12.88 8.15
CA GLY A 663 -30.42 -12.25 6.97
C GLY A 663 -29.60 -10.99 7.28
N LYS A 664 -29.94 -10.27 8.36
CA LYS A 664 -29.17 -9.13 8.86
C LYS A 664 -29.27 -9.02 10.38
N LEU A 665 -28.16 -8.68 11.03
CA LEU A 665 -28.11 -8.40 12.46
C LEU A 665 -27.38 -7.10 12.71
N THR A 666 -28.02 -6.16 13.43
CA THR A 666 -27.35 -4.92 13.86
C THR A 666 -26.86 -5.08 15.30
N VAL A 667 -25.59 -4.78 15.51
CA VAL A 667 -24.90 -4.77 16.80
C VAL A 667 -24.64 -3.33 17.19
N SER A 668 -25.06 -2.89 18.37
CA SER A 668 -24.81 -1.54 18.88
C SER A 668 -24.10 -1.59 20.23
N VAL A 669 -23.22 -0.60 20.48
CA VAL A 669 -22.46 -0.45 21.71
C VAL A 669 -22.28 1.02 22.03
N MET A 670 -22.25 1.36 23.33
CA MET A 670 -21.97 2.69 23.84
C MET A 670 -20.50 2.77 24.23
N VAL A 671 -19.83 3.85 23.82
CA VAL A 671 -18.44 4.16 24.21
C VAL A 671 -18.44 5.50 24.92
N LYS A 672 -17.90 5.54 26.14
CA LYS A 672 -17.74 6.72 26.96
C LYS A 672 -16.26 7.04 27.17
N ASN A 673 -15.87 8.28 26.97
CA ASN A 673 -14.58 8.74 27.48
C ASN A 673 -14.67 8.90 29.00
N SER A 674 -14.12 7.94 29.75
CA SER A 674 -14.11 7.91 31.21
C SER A 674 -12.91 8.59 31.83
N GLY A 675 -11.96 9.06 31.03
CA GLY A 675 -10.74 9.72 31.50
C GLY A 675 -10.85 11.24 31.54
N LYS A 676 -9.69 11.90 31.57
CA LYS A 676 -9.60 13.35 31.81
C LYS A 676 -9.22 14.18 30.58
N VAL A 677 -8.86 13.55 29.47
CA VAL A 677 -8.41 14.20 28.23
C VAL A 677 -9.33 13.80 27.08
N ALA A 678 -9.58 14.71 26.14
CA ALA A 678 -10.32 14.38 24.93
C ALA A 678 -9.60 13.31 24.13
N GLY A 679 -10.33 12.35 23.54
CA GLY A 679 -9.72 11.25 22.80
C GLY A 679 -10.69 10.56 21.85
N LYS A 680 -10.12 9.81 20.91
CA LYS A 680 -10.85 8.92 19.99
C LYS A 680 -10.57 7.46 20.37
N GLU A 681 -11.56 6.58 20.21
CA GLU A 681 -11.43 5.15 20.45
C GLU A 681 -11.83 4.35 19.21
N VAL A 682 -11.16 3.23 18.98
CA VAL A 682 -11.53 2.26 17.93
C VAL A 682 -12.20 1.07 18.55
N VAL A 683 -13.44 0.84 18.21
CA VAL A 683 -14.18 -0.36 18.58
C VAL A 683 -14.05 -1.40 17.49
N GLN A 684 -13.63 -2.60 17.87
CA GLN A 684 -13.45 -3.75 17.01
C GLN A 684 -14.53 -4.80 17.31
N LEU A 685 -15.26 -5.23 16.28
CA LEU A 685 -16.22 -6.31 16.35
C LEU A 685 -15.59 -7.56 15.76
N PHE A 686 -15.34 -8.54 16.63
CA PHE A 686 -14.98 -9.89 16.24
C PHE A 686 -16.19 -10.83 16.34
N LEU A 687 -16.17 -11.86 15.53
CA LEU A 687 -17.19 -12.92 15.53
C LEU A 687 -16.52 -14.27 15.72
N SER A 688 -16.97 -15.02 16.73
CA SER A 688 -16.69 -16.45 16.85
C SER A 688 -17.86 -17.19 16.21
N ALA A 689 -17.55 -18.05 15.23
CA ALA A 689 -18.54 -18.83 14.51
C ALA A 689 -18.53 -20.31 14.97
N PRO A 690 -19.63 -21.07 14.80
CA PRO A 690 -19.63 -22.51 15.02
C PRO A 690 -18.57 -23.21 14.16
N ASP A 691 -17.82 -24.15 14.71
CA ASP A 691 -16.72 -24.89 14.06
C ASP A 691 -16.96 -26.41 14.00
N VAL A 692 -18.21 -26.82 14.00
CA VAL A 692 -18.61 -28.24 14.01
C VAL A 692 -18.38 -28.90 12.66
N GLU A 693 -18.79 -28.27 11.58
CA GLU A 693 -18.70 -28.78 10.20
C GLU A 693 -17.32 -28.57 9.56
N MET A 694 -16.63 -27.51 9.98
CA MET A 694 -15.29 -27.18 9.53
C MET A 694 -14.58 -26.34 10.56
N GLU A 695 -13.28 -26.54 10.69
CA GLU A 695 -12.42 -25.76 11.58
C GLU A 695 -12.39 -24.28 11.19
N LYS A 696 -12.48 -23.37 12.17
CA LYS A 696 -12.46 -21.93 12.01
C LYS A 696 -11.53 -21.28 13.03
N PRO A 697 -11.01 -20.06 12.76
CA PRO A 697 -10.33 -19.27 13.78
C PRO A 697 -11.25 -19.04 14.98
N VAL A 698 -10.68 -18.91 16.18
CA VAL A 698 -11.47 -18.64 17.39
C VAL A 698 -12.26 -17.36 17.32
N GLN A 699 -11.82 -16.44 16.51
CA GLN A 699 -12.51 -15.19 16.18
C GLN A 699 -11.96 -14.56 14.91
N GLU A 700 -12.80 -13.77 14.24
CA GLU A 700 -12.42 -12.99 13.05
C GLU A 700 -13.01 -11.58 13.12
N LEU A 701 -12.24 -10.58 12.70
CA LEU A 701 -12.73 -9.20 12.56
C LEU A 701 -13.85 -9.16 11.51
N LYS A 702 -15.02 -8.66 11.89
CA LYS A 702 -16.18 -8.50 11.00
C LYS A 702 -16.66 -7.05 10.91
N GLY A 703 -16.16 -6.18 11.79
CA GLY A 703 -16.45 -4.75 11.74
C GLY A 703 -15.52 -3.95 12.64
N PHE A 704 -15.36 -2.68 12.32
CA PHE A 704 -14.68 -1.71 13.16
C PHE A 704 -15.27 -0.32 12.95
N ALA A 705 -15.17 0.52 13.98
CA ALA A 705 -15.57 1.92 13.90
C ALA A 705 -14.75 2.75 14.87
N LYS A 706 -14.37 3.96 14.45
CA LYS A 706 -13.68 4.94 15.29
C LYS A 706 -14.67 5.99 15.77
N THR A 707 -14.60 6.36 17.04
CA THR A 707 -15.42 7.45 17.57
C THR A 707 -14.99 8.80 17.01
N LYS A 708 -15.86 9.79 17.03
CA LYS A 708 -15.45 11.19 16.99
C LYS A 708 -14.52 11.49 18.19
N LEU A 709 -13.94 12.69 18.22
CA LEU A 709 -13.19 13.15 19.38
C LEU A 709 -14.17 13.35 20.56
N LEU A 710 -14.12 12.44 21.53
CA LEU A 710 -14.98 12.48 22.72
C LEU A 710 -14.33 13.33 23.82
N GLN A 711 -15.08 14.31 24.35
CA GLN A 711 -14.68 15.05 25.54
C GLN A 711 -14.78 14.17 26.78
N PRO A 712 -14.07 14.46 27.89
CA PRO A 712 -14.24 13.77 29.17
C PRO A 712 -15.72 13.66 29.57
N GLY A 713 -16.18 12.42 29.83
CA GLY A 713 -17.57 12.10 30.14
C GLY A 713 -18.50 11.95 28.95
N GLU A 714 -18.11 12.34 27.74
CA GLU A 714 -18.93 12.23 26.55
C GLU A 714 -19.11 10.78 26.11
N VAL A 715 -20.31 10.46 25.58
CA VAL A 715 -20.72 9.13 25.15
C VAL A 715 -21.09 9.17 23.67
N GLN A 716 -20.72 8.11 22.94
CA GLN A 716 -21.16 7.89 21.56
C GLN A 716 -21.64 6.45 21.40
N GLN A 717 -22.74 6.28 20.68
CA GLN A 717 -23.19 4.97 20.21
C GLN A 717 -22.52 4.66 18.86
N LEU A 718 -21.98 3.45 18.74
CA LEU A 718 -21.52 2.88 17.48
C LEU A 718 -22.40 1.68 17.11
N SER A 719 -22.57 1.45 15.81
CA SER A 719 -23.37 0.34 15.29
C SER A 719 -22.66 -0.36 14.16
N PHE A 720 -22.85 -1.68 14.07
CA PHE A 720 -22.27 -2.56 13.07
C PHE A 720 -23.36 -3.45 12.49
N ASP A 721 -23.36 -3.63 11.18
CA ASP A 721 -24.27 -4.53 10.50
C ASP A 721 -23.54 -5.81 10.07
N LEU A 722 -24.06 -6.95 10.50
CA LEU A 722 -23.64 -8.27 10.05
C LEU A 722 -24.68 -8.81 9.06
N ASP A 723 -24.24 -9.15 7.87
CA ASP A 723 -25.02 -9.82 6.84
C ASP A 723 -24.68 -11.31 6.77
N THR A 724 -25.33 -12.08 5.92
CA THR A 724 -25.06 -13.51 5.72
C THR A 724 -23.62 -13.80 5.31
N ARG A 725 -23.01 -12.89 4.54
CA ARG A 725 -21.62 -13.01 4.11
C ARG A 725 -20.64 -12.89 5.29
N SER A 726 -20.96 -12.06 6.26
CA SER A 726 -20.16 -11.87 7.49
C SER A 726 -20.07 -13.15 8.34
N LEU A 727 -21.10 -14.00 8.26
CA LEU A 727 -21.17 -15.28 8.99
C LEU A 727 -20.54 -16.45 8.25
N SER A 728 -20.29 -16.31 6.93
CA SER A 728 -19.94 -17.42 6.06
C SER A 728 -18.45 -17.74 6.06
N SER A 729 -18.14 -19.03 5.84
CA SER A 729 -16.83 -19.56 5.50
C SER A 729 -16.88 -20.27 4.15
N PHE A 730 -15.74 -20.41 3.48
CA PHE A 730 -15.70 -21.02 2.15
C PHE A 730 -15.55 -22.54 2.22
N ARG A 731 -16.52 -23.29 1.70
CA ARG A 731 -16.48 -24.74 1.56
C ARG A 731 -15.95 -25.14 0.18
N SER A 732 -14.68 -25.54 0.12
CA SER A 732 -13.98 -25.87 -1.14
C SER A 732 -14.65 -27.03 -1.89
N GLY A 733 -15.14 -28.06 -1.21
CA GLY A 733 -15.75 -29.24 -1.84
C GLY A 733 -17.03 -28.97 -2.64
N ILE A 734 -17.67 -27.82 -2.42
CA ILE A 734 -18.88 -27.40 -3.14
C ILE A 734 -18.76 -26.01 -3.77
N SER A 735 -17.56 -25.42 -3.73
CA SER A 735 -17.26 -24.06 -4.23
C SER A 735 -18.29 -23.02 -3.79
N SER A 736 -18.61 -22.98 -2.50
CA SER A 736 -19.68 -22.14 -1.97
C SER A 736 -19.32 -21.49 -0.64
N TRP A 737 -19.83 -20.28 -0.43
CA TRP A 737 -19.84 -19.63 0.85
C TRP A 737 -21.06 -20.10 1.64
N VAL A 738 -20.80 -20.61 2.83
CA VAL A 738 -21.84 -21.17 3.70
C VAL A 738 -21.73 -20.57 5.10
N ALA A 739 -22.84 -20.05 5.61
CA ALA A 739 -22.98 -19.72 7.01
C ALA A 739 -23.56 -20.96 7.71
N ASP A 740 -22.81 -21.52 8.68
CA ASP A 740 -23.17 -22.73 9.38
C ASP A 740 -24.18 -22.45 10.48
N LYS A 741 -25.20 -23.30 10.64
CA LYS A 741 -26.13 -23.24 11.76
C LYS A 741 -25.41 -23.34 13.10
N GLY A 742 -25.95 -22.70 14.12
CA GLY A 742 -25.47 -22.78 15.50
C GLY A 742 -25.34 -21.41 16.15
N ASP A 743 -24.68 -21.37 17.28
CA ASP A 743 -24.51 -20.18 18.08
C ASP A 743 -23.25 -19.42 17.63
N TYR A 744 -23.43 -18.13 17.33
CA TYR A 744 -22.40 -17.18 17.02
C TYR A 744 -22.21 -16.23 18.20
N GLN A 745 -20.94 -15.95 18.55
CA GLN A 745 -20.64 -14.99 19.59
C GLN A 745 -20.06 -13.70 19.01
N VAL A 746 -20.78 -12.62 19.16
CA VAL A 746 -20.27 -11.24 18.97
C VAL A 746 -19.32 -10.90 20.11
N ARG A 747 -18.15 -10.38 19.78
CA ARG A 747 -17.09 -10.00 20.73
C ARG A 747 -16.65 -8.58 20.41
N ILE A 748 -16.99 -7.64 21.28
CA ILE A 748 -16.62 -6.23 21.16
C ILE A 748 -15.37 -5.98 21.98
N GLY A 749 -14.31 -5.53 21.32
CA GLY A 749 -13.02 -5.31 21.94
C GLY A 749 -12.36 -3.99 21.56
N ALA A 750 -11.34 -3.63 22.32
CA ALA A 750 -10.38 -2.57 22.01
C ALA A 750 -9.14 -3.14 21.28
N SER A 751 -8.98 -4.47 21.29
CA SER A 751 -8.00 -5.25 20.53
C SER A 751 -8.50 -6.70 20.40
N SER A 752 -7.78 -7.56 19.70
CA SER A 752 -8.13 -8.99 19.58
C SER A 752 -8.08 -9.75 20.92
N LYS A 753 -7.34 -9.24 21.91
CA LYS A 753 -7.24 -9.83 23.25
C LYS A 753 -7.98 -9.03 24.33
N ASP A 754 -8.19 -7.72 24.15
CA ASP A 754 -8.98 -6.89 25.06
C ASP A 754 -10.47 -6.89 24.66
N ILE A 755 -11.13 -8.05 24.86
CA ILE A 755 -12.56 -8.20 24.62
C ILE A 755 -13.33 -7.73 25.87
N ARG A 756 -14.13 -6.69 25.71
CA ARG A 756 -14.85 -6.01 26.81
C ARG A 756 -16.29 -6.44 26.97
N LEU A 757 -16.96 -6.74 25.86
CA LEU A 757 -18.39 -7.15 25.86
C LEU A 757 -18.60 -8.30 24.89
N THR A 758 -19.52 -9.20 25.25
CA THR A 758 -19.92 -10.34 24.39
C THR A 758 -21.43 -10.51 24.39
N ALA A 759 -21.97 -10.96 23.25
CA ALA A 759 -23.37 -11.36 23.11
C ALA A 759 -23.48 -12.51 22.11
N THR A 760 -24.49 -13.37 22.30
CA THR A 760 -24.70 -14.55 21.45
C THR A 760 -26.00 -14.43 20.67
N PHE A 761 -25.98 -14.88 19.41
CA PHE A 761 -27.18 -15.07 18.60
C PHE A 761 -27.10 -16.43 17.89
N ASN A 762 -28.25 -16.95 17.49
CA ASN A 762 -28.38 -18.25 16.85
C ASN A 762 -28.71 -18.10 15.34
N LEU A 763 -28.05 -18.93 14.51
CA LEU A 763 -28.47 -19.18 13.14
C LEU A 763 -29.13 -20.57 13.10
N PRO A 764 -30.45 -20.65 12.86
CA PRO A 764 -31.20 -21.91 13.05
C PRO A 764 -30.88 -22.98 11.99
N THR A 765 -30.51 -22.56 10.77
CA THR A 765 -30.22 -23.44 9.63
C THR A 765 -29.03 -22.94 8.83
N ASP A 766 -28.33 -23.86 8.17
CA ASP A 766 -27.25 -23.52 7.25
C ASP A 766 -27.80 -22.63 6.12
N ILE A 767 -27.01 -21.60 5.73
CA ILE A 767 -27.34 -20.74 4.59
C ILE A 767 -26.22 -20.84 3.56
N THR A 768 -26.53 -21.37 2.38
CA THR A 768 -25.63 -21.20 1.21
C THR A 768 -25.78 -19.78 0.69
N VAL A 769 -24.77 -18.94 0.97
CA VAL A 769 -24.79 -17.50 0.66
C VAL A 769 -24.57 -17.27 -0.83
N GLU A 770 -23.58 -17.96 -1.38
CA GLU A 770 -23.15 -17.78 -2.77
C GLU A 770 -22.40 -19.01 -3.25
N LYS A 771 -22.76 -19.51 -4.44
CA LYS A 771 -21.95 -20.47 -5.18
C LYS A 771 -21.04 -19.71 -6.14
N VAL A 772 -19.76 -20.02 -6.13
CA VAL A 772 -18.74 -19.30 -6.89
C VAL A 772 -17.99 -20.21 -7.84
N HIS A 773 -17.19 -19.65 -8.74
CA HIS A 773 -16.32 -20.42 -9.62
C HIS A 773 -15.19 -21.08 -8.84
N ASP A 774 -14.72 -22.21 -9.32
CA ASP A 774 -13.48 -22.80 -8.84
C ASP A 774 -12.32 -21.84 -9.12
N VAL A 775 -11.40 -21.76 -8.18
CA VAL A 775 -10.12 -21.07 -8.38
C VAL A 775 -9.04 -22.10 -8.68
N ILE A 776 -7.97 -21.66 -9.31
CA ILE A 776 -6.76 -22.47 -9.47
C ILE A 776 -6.28 -22.89 -8.09
N TYR A 777 -6.18 -24.18 -7.85
CA TYR A 777 -5.69 -24.77 -6.61
C TYR A 777 -4.62 -25.82 -6.89
N PRO A 778 -3.76 -26.12 -5.91
CA PRO A 778 -2.76 -27.16 -6.07
C PRO A 778 -3.41 -28.52 -6.40
N ASN A 779 -2.79 -29.30 -7.30
CA ASN A 779 -3.27 -30.64 -7.66
C ASN A 779 -2.92 -31.72 -6.61
N PHE A 780 -2.52 -31.30 -5.42
CA PHE A 780 -2.19 -32.14 -4.26
C PHE A 780 -2.76 -31.53 -2.98
N ALA A 781 -2.97 -32.37 -1.96
CA ALA A 781 -3.42 -31.92 -0.65
C ALA A 781 -2.31 -31.17 0.09
N MET A 782 -2.56 -29.93 0.46
CA MET A 782 -1.66 -29.13 1.28
C MET A 782 -1.76 -29.54 2.75
N LYS A 783 -0.63 -29.55 3.45
CA LYS A 783 -0.57 -29.70 4.91
C LYS A 783 -0.72 -28.35 5.59
N GLU A 784 -1.93 -27.89 5.73
CA GLU A 784 -2.22 -26.65 6.41
C GLU A 784 -2.21 -26.80 7.93
N LEU A 785 -2.01 -25.68 8.63
CA LEU A 785 -2.17 -25.62 10.07
C LEU A 785 -3.60 -26.01 10.48
N SER A 786 -3.73 -26.80 11.52
CA SER A 786 -5.01 -27.24 12.10
C SER A 786 -4.92 -27.24 13.62
N ARG A 787 -5.99 -26.79 14.29
CA ARG A 787 -6.12 -26.86 15.76
C ARG A 787 -6.45 -28.28 16.24
N ILE A 788 -7.05 -29.09 15.37
CA ILE A 788 -7.56 -30.44 15.72
C ILE A 788 -6.42 -31.46 15.71
N ASN A 789 -5.43 -31.30 14.86
CA ASN A 789 -4.32 -32.23 14.64
C ASN A 789 -3.05 -31.91 15.44
N ARG A 790 -3.16 -31.30 16.61
CA ARG A 790 -2.05 -31.03 17.52
C ARG A 790 -1.94 -32.03 18.66
#